data_68291b4e4c19d4ad76860d42e9956147
#
_entry.id   68291b4e4c19d4ad76860d42e9956147
#
_cell.length_a   1.000
_cell.length_b   1.000
_cell.length_c   1.000
_cell.angle_alpha   90.00
_cell.angle_beta   90.00
_cell.angle_gamma   90.00
#
_symmetry.space_group_name_H-M   'P 1'
#
loop_
_entity.id
_entity.type
_entity.pdbx_description
1 polymer ?
#
loop_
_entity_poly.entity_id
_entity_poly.type
_entity_poly.pdbx_seq_one_letter_code
_entity_poly.pdbx_strand_id
1 'polypeptide(L)'
;MMKKLASFLLIVLAAISHNAESQDYLETSLTNAARAKDLVSRLTLEEKVQQMMMNSPAIERLNIPPYEWWNEALHGVGRSGVATVFPQAIGLGATFDEELAYRVSSAISDEARAMYNASLKKGYYNRYNGLTFWTPNINIFRDPRWGRGQETYGEDPFLTTRLGVSFVKGLQGEDSRYLKTAACAKHFAVHSGPERLRHEFNAVVSKKDLYETYLPAFKALVEADVEAVMCAYNRTNDEPCCANNYLLQEVLRGEWDFDGHIVSDCWAIVDFYSENGHGTVENQVDASALALESGVNLNCGSTFPALVEAVNQGLIEEKAIDVALTKLLETRFKLGMFDDGNANPYNAISLDVVNSPAHRALAREAAVKSIVLLKNNGVLPLANDLSRYYVTGPNAAGIDPLIGNYYGVNPDMVTVLEGITAAVAPGSQVHYRAGTLLDRPNVNPVDWSSGVAHTSDATLMVMGITGFIEGEEGESIASAHYGDRLDYDIPANQIDYLKKLKADNDKPVIAIVTGGSPMNLSEVHEIADAVLLVWYPGEEGGNAIADIVFGKASPSGRLPITFPKSLDQLPAYEDYSMRGRTYKYMTAEPMYPFGFGLHYSKIKYGTPAVTRSVIKSGESAEVSVQVTNEGDFDVEEVVQLYVTDVEASVSTPLFSLQSIRRVKLAAGESQRLSFTINPEMLQVVNEKGETILEKGDFKIHVGGSLPTSRSLELGASVPVSVNLKVK
;
A
#
# COMPACT_ATOMS: atom_id res chain seq x y z
N MET A 1 78.85 20.01 18.70
CA MET A 1 77.87 19.06 19.23
C MET A 1 76.43 19.38 18.88
N MET A 2 76.06 20.66 18.78
CA MET A 2 74.66 21.11 18.44
C MET A 2 74.22 20.89 16.99
N LYS A 3 75.11 20.80 15.99
CA LYS A 3 74.74 20.57 14.58
C LYS A 3 74.41 19.08 14.26
N LYS A 4 74.84 18.13 15.08
CA LYS A 4 74.52 16.68 14.92
C LYS A 4 73.16 16.31 15.58
N LEU A 5 72.72 17.06 16.59
CA LEU A 5 71.41 16.86 17.21
C LEU A 5 70.24 17.37 16.33
N ALA A 6 70.45 18.45 15.57
CA ALA A 6 69.43 18.99 14.67
C ALA A 6 69.14 18.08 13.46
N SER A 7 70.15 17.38 12.93
CA SER A 7 69.98 16.45 11.84
C SER A 7 69.30 15.10 12.26
N PHE A 8 69.46 14.71 13.52
CA PHE A 8 68.76 13.51 14.05
C PHE A 8 67.31 13.79 14.38
N LEU A 9 66.96 15.00 14.79
CA LEU A 9 65.56 15.42 15.02
C LEU A 9 64.78 15.60 13.72
N LEU A 10 65.41 16.00 12.61
CA LEU A 10 64.77 16.10 11.30
C LEU A 10 64.53 14.76 10.65
N ILE A 11 65.36 13.75 10.88
CA ILE A 11 65.20 12.40 10.36
C ILE A 11 64.13 11.62 11.16
N VAL A 12 63.96 11.90 12.45
CA VAL A 12 62.89 11.30 13.27
C VAL A 12 61.53 11.95 12.97
N LEU A 13 61.45 13.23 12.60
CA LEU A 13 60.20 13.87 12.16
C LEU A 13 59.82 13.49 10.72
N ALA A 14 60.73 13.06 9.87
CA ALA A 14 60.39 12.54 8.53
C ALA A 14 59.99 11.06 8.51
N ALA A 15 60.15 10.30 9.62
CA ALA A 15 59.75 8.90 9.73
C ALA A 15 58.37 8.71 10.39
N ILE A 16 57.64 9.80 10.72
CA ILE A 16 56.26 9.75 11.23
C ILE A 16 55.33 10.46 10.20
N SER A 17 55.66 10.41 8.95
CA SER A 17 54.60 10.47 7.92
C SER A 17 53.94 9.09 7.84
N HIS A 18 53.05 8.81 8.75
CA HIS A 18 52.03 7.84 8.47
C HIS A 18 51.40 8.31 7.16
N ASN A 19 51.53 7.48 6.10
CA ASN A 19 50.60 7.55 4.99
C ASN A 19 49.21 7.44 5.61
N ALA A 20 48.55 8.55 5.87
CA ALA A 20 47.12 8.55 6.04
C ALA A 20 46.61 8.11 4.65
N GLU A 21 46.34 6.81 4.48
CA GLU A 21 45.61 6.32 3.32
C GLU A 21 44.39 7.24 3.16
N SER A 22 44.26 7.83 1.98
CA SER A 22 43.11 8.69 1.70
C SER A 22 41.85 7.92 2.00
N GLN A 23 40.93 8.51 2.75
CA GLN A 23 39.63 7.88 3.05
C GLN A 23 38.71 8.21 1.87
N ASP A 24 38.85 7.47 0.77
CA ASP A 24 38.15 7.72 -0.49
C ASP A 24 36.63 7.64 -0.32
N TYR A 25 36.12 6.89 0.70
CA TYR A 25 34.69 6.87 1.01
C TYR A 25 34.14 8.22 1.47
N LEU A 26 34.97 9.17 1.93
CA LEU A 26 34.56 10.53 2.27
C LEU A 26 34.66 11.51 1.08
N GLU A 27 35.29 11.08 -0.02
CA GLU A 27 35.49 11.94 -1.19
C GLU A 27 34.20 12.02 -2.03
N THR A 28 33.52 13.15 -1.93
CA THR A 28 32.20 13.37 -2.54
C THR A 28 32.22 13.50 -4.06
N SER A 29 33.38 13.64 -4.69
CA SER A 29 33.54 13.62 -6.16
C SER A 29 33.48 12.20 -6.74
N LEU A 30 33.66 11.16 -5.92
CA LEU A 30 33.57 9.77 -6.34
C LEU A 30 32.12 9.29 -6.40
N THR A 31 31.89 8.25 -7.19
CA THR A 31 30.58 7.58 -7.24
C THR A 31 30.26 6.86 -5.92
N ASN A 32 28.97 6.71 -5.57
CA ASN A 32 28.56 5.99 -4.37
C ASN A 32 29.10 4.56 -4.34
N ALA A 33 29.16 3.88 -5.49
CA ALA A 33 29.73 2.54 -5.62
C ALA A 33 31.25 2.49 -5.32
N ALA A 34 32.02 3.50 -5.78
CA ALA A 34 33.45 3.57 -5.49
C ALA A 34 33.69 3.85 -3.99
N ARG A 35 32.90 4.76 -3.40
CA ARG A 35 32.95 5.08 -1.97
C ARG A 35 32.58 3.88 -1.11
N ALA A 36 31.52 3.16 -1.48
CA ALA A 36 31.06 1.94 -0.79
C ALA A 36 32.15 0.86 -0.79
N LYS A 37 32.78 0.61 -1.95
CA LYS A 37 33.89 -0.35 -2.07
C LYS A 37 35.09 0.02 -1.21
N ASP A 38 35.49 1.29 -1.19
CA ASP A 38 36.58 1.74 -0.30
C ASP A 38 36.24 1.49 1.16
N LEU A 39 35.02 1.85 1.58
CA LEU A 39 34.57 1.61 2.96
C LEU A 39 34.56 0.12 3.32
N VAL A 40 34.00 -0.75 2.46
CA VAL A 40 33.99 -2.22 2.66
C VAL A 40 35.41 -2.77 2.83
N SER A 41 36.38 -2.28 2.04
CA SER A 41 37.77 -2.75 2.11
C SER A 41 38.47 -2.45 3.45
N ARG A 42 37.91 -1.52 4.24
CA ARG A 42 38.44 -1.12 5.55
C ARG A 42 37.83 -1.87 6.72
N LEU A 43 36.82 -2.71 6.48
CA LEU A 43 36.08 -3.44 7.51
C LEU A 43 36.66 -4.83 7.73
N THR A 44 36.64 -5.31 8.98
CA THR A 44 36.90 -6.72 9.29
C THR A 44 35.69 -7.56 8.86
N LEU A 45 35.86 -8.88 8.75
CA LEU A 45 34.78 -9.82 8.42
C LEU A 45 33.59 -9.66 9.37
N GLU A 46 33.84 -9.57 10.67
CA GLU A 46 32.80 -9.40 11.70
C GLU A 46 32.09 -8.07 11.55
N GLU A 47 32.83 -6.98 11.31
CA GLU A 47 32.23 -5.66 11.06
C GLU A 47 31.35 -5.67 9.80
N LYS A 48 31.81 -6.30 8.71
CA LYS A 48 31.04 -6.45 7.48
C LYS A 48 29.71 -7.14 7.75
N VAL A 49 29.74 -8.30 8.39
CA VAL A 49 28.53 -9.07 8.72
C VAL A 49 27.58 -8.30 9.63
N GLN A 50 28.11 -7.58 10.64
CA GLN A 50 27.28 -6.76 11.52
C GLN A 50 26.61 -5.59 10.78
N GLN A 51 27.25 -5.02 9.76
CA GLN A 51 26.62 -3.98 8.93
C GLN A 51 25.54 -4.50 7.99
N MET A 52 25.42 -5.84 7.82
CA MET A 52 24.35 -6.48 7.05
C MET A 52 23.15 -6.87 7.92
N MET A 53 23.11 -6.44 9.17
CA MET A 53 21.99 -6.63 10.09
C MET A 53 21.09 -5.41 10.13
N MET A 54 19.76 -5.60 10.35
CA MET A 54 18.79 -4.51 10.48
C MET A 54 19.19 -3.43 11.50
N ASN A 55 19.95 -3.82 12.53
CA ASN A 55 20.49 -2.96 13.58
C ASN A 55 22.01 -2.90 13.47
N SER A 56 22.50 -2.20 12.44
CA SER A 56 23.94 -2.04 12.19
C SER A 56 24.62 -1.23 13.32
N PRO A 57 25.61 -1.79 14.03
CA PRO A 57 26.29 -1.09 15.12
C PRO A 57 27.23 0.00 14.59
N ALA A 58 27.66 0.91 15.49
CA ALA A 58 28.70 1.88 15.18
C ALA A 58 30.05 1.20 14.90
N ILE A 59 30.85 1.82 14.02
CA ILE A 59 32.26 1.49 13.82
C ILE A 59 33.10 2.72 14.20
N GLU A 60 33.39 2.83 15.49
CA GLU A 60 33.99 4.05 16.08
C GLU A 60 35.32 4.44 15.44
N ARG A 61 36.18 3.47 15.08
CA ARG A 61 37.49 3.73 14.44
C ARG A 61 37.39 4.41 13.06
N LEU A 62 36.21 4.31 12.41
CA LEU A 62 35.91 4.92 11.11
C LEU A 62 34.87 6.06 11.23
N ASN A 63 34.48 6.43 12.46
CA ASN A 63 33.41 7.39 12.74
C ASN A 63 32.07 7.09 12.03
N ILE A 64 31.75 5.81 11.86
CA ILE A 64 30.49 5.36 11.30
C ILE A 64 29.48 5.24 12.43
N PRO A 65 28.36 6.01 12.41
CA PRO A 65 27.34 5.89 13.43
C PRO A 65 26.52 4.59 13.26
N PRO A 66 25.85 4.13 14.33
CA PRO A 66 24.92 3.01 14.22
C PRO A 66 23.76 3.41 13.31
N TYR A 67 23.09 2.41 12.73
CA TYR A 67 21.93 2.63 11.86
C TYR A 67 20.89 1.53 12.03
N GLU A 68 19.62 1.93 12.14
CA GLU A 68 18.45 1.04 12.14
C GLU A 68 17.77 1.10 10.76
N TRP A 69 17.75 -0.06 10.08
CA TRP A 69 17.19 -0.19 8.75
C TRP A 69 15.67 -0.34 8.76
N TRP A 70 15.11 -0.83 9.88
CA TRP A 70 13.67 -1.08 9.99
C TRP A 70 12.90 0.20 10.33
N ASN A 71 12.21 0.72 9.34
CA ASN A 71 11.31 1.87 9.50
C ASN A 71 10.04 1.63 8.70
N GLU A 72 8.91 2.17 9.17
CA GLU A 72 7.60 2.00 8.56
C GLU A 72 7.00 3.35 8.19
N ALA A 73 6.39 3.39 6.99
CA ALA A 73 5.73 4.60 6.48
C ALA A 73 4.59 4.25 5.51
N LEU A 74 3.77 3.25 5.85
CA LEU A 74 2.73 2.74 4.96
C LEU A 74 1.68 3.80 4.61
N HIS A 75 1.24 4.58 5.61
CA HIS A 75 0.29 5.69 5.45
C HIS A 75 0.55 6.85 6.43
N GLY A 76 1.82 7.12 6.69
CA GLY A 76 2.38 8.07 7.63
C GLY A 76 3.60 7.47 8.30
N VAL A 77 4.49 8.28 8.87
CA VAL A 77 5.66 7.74 9.60
C VAL A 77 5.16 6.94 10.80
N GLY A 78 5.37 5.63 10.76
CA GLY A 78 4.87 4.70 11.76
C GLY A 78 5.78 4.58 12.97
N ARG A 79 5.20 4.41 14.16
CA ARG A 79 5.88 4.01 15.41
C ARG A 79 7.04 4.93 15.86
N SER A 80 7.13 6.14 15.33
CA SER A 80 8.27 7.07 15.56
C SER A 80 7.90 8.36 16.32
N GLY A 81 6.68 8.51 16.78
CA GLY A 81 6.19 9.71 17.46
C GLY A 81 5.06 10.38 16.68
N VAL A 82 4.88 11.71 16.89
CA VAL A 82 3.84 12.46 16.19
C VAL A 82 4.15 12.50 14.70
N ALA A 83 3.17 12.09 13.89
CA ALA A 83 3.21 12.15 12.44
C ALA A 83 1.79 12.30 11.89
N THR A 84 1.64 12.79 10.66
CA THR A 84 0.37 12.81 9.95
C THR A 84 -0.07 11.38 9.63
N VAL A 85 -1.31 11.04 9.96
CA VAL A 85 -1.92 9.73 9.68
C VAL A 85 -2.88 9.87 8.49
N PHE A 86 -2.43 9.44 7.33
CA PHE A 86 -3.23 9.39 6.10
C PHE A 86 -4.17 8.17 6.10
N PRO A 87 -5.15 8.10 5.18
CA PRO A 87 -5.90 6.87 4.98
C PRO A 87 -4.98 5.68 4.72
N GLN A 88 -5.36 4.50 5.24
CA GLN A 88 -4.65 3.24 4.98
C GLN A 88 -4.52 2.98 3.46
N ALA A 89 -3.52 2.20 3.06
CA ALA A 89 -3.19 1.95 1.66
C ALA A 89 -4.39 1.52 0.80
N ILE A 90 -5.28 0.66 1.31
CA ILE A 90 -6.51 0.27 0.61
C ILE A 90 -7.44 1.47 0.38
N GLY A 91 -7.50 2.42 1.31
CA GLY A 91 -8.21 3.68 1.16
C GLY A 91 -7.57 4.57 0.08
N LEU A 92 -6.22 4.64 0.03
CA LEU A 92 -5.51 5.29 -1.07
C LEU A 92 -5.78 4.57 -2.40
N GLY A 93 -5.86 3.23 -2.40
CA GLY A 93 -6.31 2.42 -3.54
C GLY A 93 -7.68 2.85 -4.05
N ALA A 94 -8.62 3.07 -3.13
CA ALA A 94 -9.99 3.52 -3.46
C ALA A 94 -10.05 4.92 -4.08
N THR A 95 -9.00 5.72 -3.97
CA THR A 95 -8.97 7.04 -4.63
C THR A 95 -8.77 6.96 -6.13
N PHE A 96 -8.13 5.92 -6.66
CA PHE A 96 -7.72 5.84 -8.08
C PHE A 96 -6.98 7.09 -8.53
N ASP A 97 -6.10 7.65 -7.69
CA ASP A 97 -5.46 8.97 -7.85
C ASP A 97 -3.94 8.90 -7.64
N GLU A 98 -3.20 8.80 -8.74
CA GLU A 98 -1.74 8.72 -8.75
C GLU A 98 -1.07 9.98 -8.22
N GLU A 99 -1.61 11.15 -8.56
CA GLU A 99 -1.07 12.44 -8.12
C GLU A 99 -1.24 12.59 -6.60
N LEU A 100 -2.38 12.17 -6.07
CA LEU A 100 -2.61 12.16 -4.64
C LEU A 100 -1.65 11.21 -3.91
N ALA A 101 -1.44 10.00 -4.45
CA ALA A 101 -0.49 9.03 -3.88
C ALA A 101 0.94 9.60 -3.82
N TYR A 102 1.39 10.31 -4.87
CA TYR A 102 2.66 11.02 -4.89
C TYR A 102 2.73 12.12 -3.83
N ARG A 103 1.70 12.96 -3.72
CA ARG A 103 1.65 14.06 -2.73
C ARG A 103 1.65 13.53 -1.30
N VAL A 104 0.90 12.46 -1.02
CA VAL A 104 0.86 11.80 0.30
C VAL A 104 2.23 11.25 0.65
N SER A 105 2.87 10.47 -0.22
CA SER A 105 4.17 9.89 0.05
C SER A 105 5.29 10.94 0.12
N SER A 106 5.17 12.04 -0.63
CA SER A 106 6.10 13.18 -0.50
C SER A 106 5.97 13.87 0.86
N ALA A 107 4.75 14.08 1.37
CA ALA A 107 4.54 14.61 2.71
C ALA A 107 5.09 13.67 3.80
N ILE A 108 4.85 12.35 3.67
CA ILE A 108 5.41 11.33 4.58
C ILE A 108 6.94 11.41 4.62
N SER A 109 7.60 11.49 3.47
CA SER A 109 9.06 11.56 3.42
C SER A 109 9.65 12.88 3.92
N ASP A 110 8.91 13.99 3.79
CA ASP A 110 9.28 15.27 4.42
C ASP A 110 9.26 15.17 5.95
N GLU A 111 8.19 14.58 6.52
CA GLU A 111 8.10 14.35 7.96
C GLU A 111 9.20 13.38 8.44
N ALA A 112 9.43 12.30 7.70
CA ALA A 112 10.49 11.33 8.00
C ALA A 112 11.87 11.98 8.09
N ARG A 113 12.22 12.84 7.11
CA ARG A 113 13.48 13.59 7.12
C ARG A 113 13.58 14.55 8.29
N ALA A 114 12.53 15.32 8.57
CA ALA A 114 12.51 16.25 9.69
C ALA A 114 12.73 15.51 11.03
N MET A 115 12.03 14.38 11.23
CA MET A 115 12.13 13.55 12.43
C MET A 115 13.51 12.91 12.57
N TYR A 116 14.07 12.36 11.47
CA TYR A 116 15.43 11.80 11.44
C TYR A 116 16.46 12.87 11.81
N ASN A 117 16.42 14.06 11.18
CA ASN A 117 17.35 15.14 11.47
C ASN A 117 17.28 15.60 12.94
N ALA A 118 16.08 15.57 13.54
CA ALA A 118 15.90 15.89 14.95
C ALA A 118 16.46 14.77 15.86
N SER A 119 16.31 13.51 15.50
CA SER A 119 16.87 12.38 16.24
C SER A 119 18.40 12.39 16.24
N LEU A 120 19.02 12.67 15.10
CA LEU A 120 20.48 12.79 14.98
C LEU A 120 21.06 13.88 15.89
N LYS A 121 20.40 15.05 15.98
CA LYS A 121 20.83 16.14 16.87
C LYS A 121 20.84 15.74 18.36
N LYS A 122 20.08 14.71 18.72
CA LYS A 122 20.02 14.13 20.08
C LYS A 122 20.90 12.89 20.26
N GLY A 123 21.53 12.39 19.19
CA GLY A 123 22.29 11.16 19.20
C GLY A 123 21.39 9.90 19.28
N TYR A 124 20.15 9.96 18.82
CA TYR A 124 19.22 8.85 18.83
C TYR A 124 19.24 8.09 17.49
N TYR A 125 19.48 6.80 17.57
CA TYR A 125 19.55 5.87 16.43
C TYR A 125 18.61 4.67 16.68
N ASN A 126 17.41 4.96 17.16
CA ASN A 126 16.45 3.92 17.50
C ASN A 126 15.76 3.38 16.25
N ARG A 127 15.21 2.16 16.37
CA ARG A 127 14.27 1.62 15.38
C ARG A 127 13.13 2.61 15.13
N TYR A 128 12.69 2.69 13.87
CA TYR A 128 11.68 3.63 13.36
C TYR A 128 12.13 5.11 13.28
N ASN A 129 13.40 5.40 13.53
CA ASN A 129 13.95 6.74 13.39
C ASN A 129 14.92 6.89 12.20
N GLY A 130 15.02 5.89 11.32
CA GLY A 130 15.85 5.91 10.13
C GLY A 130 15.15 6.47 8.89
N LEU A 131 15.76 6.25 7.72
CA LEU A 131 15.30 6.75 6.42
C LEU A 131 15.06 5.65 5.38
N THR A 132 15.21 4.38 5.76
CA THR A 132 14.92 3.22 4.92
C THR A 132 13.57 2.66 5.32
N PHE A 133 12.55 2.83 4.47
CA PHE A 133 11.17 2.47 4.78
C PHE A 133 10.76 1.21 4.04
N TRP A 134 10.25 0.22 4.77
CA TRP A 134 9.79 -1.04 4.19
C TRP A 134 8.35 -0.93 3.70
N THR A 135 8.18 -0.06 2.70
CA THR A 135 6.92 0.29 2.05
C THR A 135 7.20 0.78 0.62
N PRO A 136 6.25 0.63 -0.35
CA PRO A 136 4.87 0.16 -0.23
C PRO A 136 4.71 -1.37 -0.24
N ASN A 137 3.59 -1.86 0.30
CA ASN A 137 3.12 -3.23 0.08
C ASN A 137 2.34 -3.28 -1.25
N ILE A 138 2.91 -3.91 -2.27
CA ILE A 138 2.34 -4.02 -3.62
C ILE A 138 1.91 -5.43 -3.97
N ASN A 139 1.73 -6.29 -2.98
CA ASN A 139 1.10 -7.59 -3.20
C ASN A 139 -0.35 -7.40 -3.66
N ILE A 140 -0.83 -8.32 -4.49
CA ILE A 140 -2.20 -8.28 -4.99
C ILE A 140 -3.16 -8.83 -3.94
N PHE A 141 -4.18 -8.06 -3.59
CA PHE A 141 -5.24 -8.46 -2.68
C PHE A 141 -6.19 -9.44 -3.37
N ARG A 142 -5.68 -10.66 -3.69
CA ARG A 142 -6.39 -11.68 -4.47
C ARG A 142 -7.57 -12.31 -3.74
N ASP A 143 -7.61 -12.24 -2.41
CA ASP A 143 -8.58 -12.92 -1.57
C ASP A 143 -9.02 -12.05 -0.39
N PRO A 144 -10.32 -11.78 -0.20
CA PRO A 144 -10.82 -10.91 0.87
C PRO A 144 -10.56 -11.43 2.28
N ARG A 145 -10.15 -12.71 2.44
CA ARG A 145 -9.81 -13.30 3.74
C ARG A 145 -8.47 -12.79 4.27
N TRP A 146 -7.60 -12.27 3.42
CA TRP A 146 -6.27 -11.83 3.85
C TRP A 146 -6.33 -10.53 4.68
N GLY A 147 -6.00 -10.64 5.98
CA GLY A 147 -6.06 -9.50 6.92
C GLY A 147 -5.11 -8.36 6.61
N ARG A 148 -3.93 -8.64 6.02
CA ARG A 148 -2.98 -7.62 5.54
C ARG A 148 -3.36 -7.03 4.18
N GLY A 149 -4.45 -7.46 3.57
CA GLY A 149 -4.96 -6.85 2.35
C GLY A 149 -5.20 -5.35 2.46
N GLN A 150 -5.52 -4.85 3.67
CA GLN A 150 -5.63 -3.42 3.97
C GLN A 150 -4.36 -2.62 3.68
N GLU A 151 -3.18 -3.26 3.72
CA GLU A 151 -1.88 -2.64 3.45
C GLU A 151 -1.59 -2.46 1.95
N THR A 152 -2.47 -2.93 1.07
CA THR A 152 -2.28 -2.94 -0.38
C THR A 152 -3.19 -1.95 -1.10
N TYR A 153 -2.93 -1.73 -2.39
CA TYR A 153 -3.78 -0.87 -3.22
C TYR A 153 -4.95 -1.62 -3.89
N GLY A 154 -5.16 -2.91 -3.57
CA GLY A 154 -6.29 -3.70 -4.03
C GLY A 154 -5.91 -4.91 -4.89
N GLU A 155 -6.87 -5.38 -5.70
CA GLU A 155 -6.77 -6.63 -6.45
C GLU A 155 -6.24 -6.47 -7.88
N ASP A 156 -6.11 -5.24 -8.37
CA ASP A 156 -5.76 -5.00 -9.77
C ASP A 156 -4.28 -4.65 -9.95
N PRO A 157 -3.53 -5.38 -10.80
CA PRO A 157 -2.12 -5.12 -11.03
C PRO A 157 -1.82 -3.75 -11.66
N PHE A 158 -2.71 -3.23 -12.54
CA PHE A 158 -2.52 -1.92 -13.15
C PHE A 158 -2.68 -0.80 -12.12
N LEU A 159 -3.75 -0.83 -11.32
CA LEU A 159 -3.98 0.15 -10.25
C LEU A 159 -2.83 0.13 -9.24
N THR A 160 -2.42 -1.07 -8.79
CA THR A 160 -1.30 -1.26 -7.86
C THR A 160 0.01 -0.72 -8.43
N THR A 161 0.28 -0.96 -9.71
CA THR A 161 1.44 -0.41 -10.44
C THR A 161 1.44 1.11 -10.42
N ARG A 162 0.33 1.73 -10.82
CA ARG A 162 0.25 3.20 -10.95
C ARG A 162 0.44 3.90 -9.61
N LEU A 163 -0.26 3.43 -8.57
CA LEU A 163 -0.17 4.01 -7.23
C LEU A 163 1.19 3.70 -6.58
N GLY A 164 1.69 2.48 -6.71
CA GLY A 164 2.98 2.07 -6.17
C GLY A 164 4.15 2.87 -6.74
N VAL A 165 4.21 3.08 -8.05
CA VAL A 165 5.22 3.92 -8.72
C VAL A 165 5.16 5.36 -8.20
N SER A 166 3.96 5.93 -8.11
CA SER A 166 3.77 7.30 -7.61
C SER A 166 4.20 7.42 -6.14
N PHE A 167 3.88 6.42 -5.33
CA PHE A 167 4.26 6.37 -3.93
C PHE A 167 5.78 6.27 -3.72
N VAL A 168 6.47 5.41 -4.48
CA VAL A 168 7.94 5.30 -4.45
C VAL A 168 8.60 6.63 -4.83
N LYS A 169 8.15 7.27 -5.92
CA LYS A 169 8.69 8.55 -6.36
C LYS A 169 8.55 9.65 -5.32
N GLY A 170 7.40 9.75 -4.66
CA GLY A 170 7.18 10.73 -3.59
C GLY A 170 8.04 10.44 -2.36
N LEU A 171 8.21 9.16 -1.97
CA LEU A 171 9.09 8.77 -0.87
C LEU A 171 10.56 9.10 -1.17
N GLN A 172 11.05 8.74 -2.35
CA GLN A 172 12.48 8.85 -2.70
C GLN A 172 12.90 10.28 -3.07
N GLY A 173 11.93 11.15 -3.48
CA GLY A 173 12.18 12.53 -3.87
C GLY A 173 12.79 12.65 -5.27
N GLU A 174 13.15 13.90 -5.67
CA GLU A 174 13.54 14.23 -7.04
C GLU A 174 15.00 14.71 -7.18
N ASP A 175 15.78 14.74 -6.08
CA ASP A 175 17.18 15.16 -6.17
C ASP A 175 17.99 14.09 -6.91
N SER A 176 18.83 14.54 -7.86
CA SER A 176 19.59 13.62 -8.73
C SER A 176 20.73 12.87 -8.04
N ARG A 177 21.11 13.30 -6.84
CA ARG A 177 22.23 12.74 -6.08
C ARG A 177 21.77 12.05 -4.80
N TYR A 178 20.76 12.61 -4.13
CA TYR A 178 20.34 12.16 -2.82
C TYR A 178 18.91 11.64 -2.84
N LEU A 179 18.69 10.52 -2.18
CA LEU A 179 17.35 10.06 -1.84
C LEU A 179 16.82 10.85 -0.65
N LYS A 180 15.55 11.25 -0.69
CA LYS A 180 14.89 11.85 0.47
C LYS A 180 14.69 10.78 1.55
N THR A 181 14.14 9.63 1.17
CA THR A 181 14.08 8.37 1.92
C THR A 181 14.28 7.22 0.94
N ALA A 182 14.58 6.02 1.41
CA ALA A 182 14.64 4.82 0.58
C ALA A 182 13.34 4.03 0.71
N ALA A 183 12.66 3.77 -0.40
CA ALA A 183 11.48 2.92 -0.47
C ALA A 183 11.86 1.44 -0.67
N CYS A 184 10.96 0.54 -0.29
CA CYS A 184 11.14 -0.90 -0.43
C CYS A 184 9.86 -1.56 -0.95
N ALA A 185 9.92 -2.14 -2.14
CA ALA A 185 8.82 -2.92 -2.69
C ALA A 185 8.68 -4.26 -1.95
N LYS A 186 7.51 -4.52 -1.34
CA LYS A 186 7.28 -5.73 -0.56
C LYS A 186 5.91 -6.35 -0.86
N HIS A 187 5.73 -7.67 -0.65
CA HIS A 187 6.73 -8.70 -0.29
C HIS A 187 6.99 -9.54 -1.53
N PHE A 188 8.21 -9.62 -2.01
CA PHE A 188 8.56 -10.23 -3.30
C PHE A 188 8.62 -11.76 -3.19
N ALA A 189 7.76 -12.49 -3.94
CA ALA A 189 6.84 -11.88 -4.90
C ALA A 189 5.38 -12.33 -4.67
N VAL A 190 5.12 -13.61 -4.41
CA VAL A 190 3.78 -14.22 -4.37
C VAL A 190 3.35 -14.40 -2.91
N HIS A 191 2.80 -13.34 -2.33
CA HIS A 191 2.41 -13.31 -0.92
C HIS A 191 1.08 -12.58 -0.73
N SER A 192 0.05 -13.30 -0.22
CA SER A 192 -1.26 -12.73 0.17
C SER A 192 -2.02 -13.70 1.07
N GLY A 193 -1.38 -14.13 2.14
CA GLY A 193 -1.90 -15.06 3.16
C GLY A 193 -1.89 -16.54 2.71
N PRO A 194 -2.28 -17.45 3.56
CA PRO A 194 -2.86 -17.25 4.90
C PRO A 194 -1.82 -16.81 5.96
N GLU A 195 -2.19 -15.84 6.82
CA GLU A 195 -1.28 -15.35 7.86
C GLU A 195 -0.86 -16.45 8.85
N ARG A 196 -1.79 -17.30 9.26
CA ARG A 196 -1.49 -18.44 10.15
C ARG A 196 -0.41 -19.39 9.62
N LEU A 197 -0.23 -19.44 8.28
CA LEU A 197 0.70 -20.35 7.62
C LEU A 197 1.89 -19.61 7.00
N ARG A 198 2.07 -18.31 7.23
CA ARG A 198 3.01 -17.45 6.50
C ARG A 198 4.45 -17.96 6.56
N HIS A 199 4.83 -18.64 7.64
CA HIS A 199 6.17 -19.22 7.86
C HIS A 199 6.38 -20.60 7.20
N GLU A 200 5.35 -21.23 6.65
CA GLU A 200 5.43 -22.59 6.14
C GLU A 200 4.77 -22.82 4.78
N PHE A 201 3.80 -21.97 4.36
CA PHE A 201 3.07 -22.27 3.15
C PHE A 201 3.89 -22.13 1.86
N ASN A 202 3.44 -22.81 0.81
CA ASN A 202 4.03 -22.77 -0.51
C ASN A 202 3.01 -22.23 -1.52
N ALA A 203 3.26 -21.06 -2.06
CA ALA A 203 2.44 -20.45 -3.12
C ALA A 203 2.78 -21.11 -4.45
N VAL A 204 1.93 -22.05 -4.90
CA VAL A 204 2.10 -22.69 -6.20
C VAL A 204 1.37 -21.88 -7.27
N VAL A 205 2.12 -21.33 -8.22
CA VAL A 205 1.59 -20.45 -9.28
C VAL A 205 2.08 -20.87 -10.65
N SER A 206 1.23 -20.71 -11.68
CA SER A 206 1.64 -20.85 -13.07
C SER A 206 2.54 -19.69 -13.49
N LYS A 207 3.34 -19.89 -14.55
CA LYS A 207 4.10 -18.78 -15.15
C LYS A 207 3.17 -17.68 -15.66
N LYS A 208 2.02 -18.04 -16.20
CA LYS A 208 0.99 -17.09 -16.63
C LYS A 208 0.54 -16.19 -15.46
N ASP A 209 0.06 -16.77 -14.35
CA ASP A 209 -0.41 -15.99 -13.18
C ASP A 209 0.72 -15.16 -12.59
N LEU A 210 1.94 -15.70 -12.58
CA LEU A 210 3.11 -15.00 -12.06
C LEU A 210 3.37 -13.69 -12.85
N TYR A 211 3.45 -13.77 -14.19
CA TYR A 211 3.76 -12.63 -15.06
C TYR A 211 2.55 -11.73 -15.37
N GLU A 212 1.31 -12.23 -15.27
CA GLU A 212 0.10 -11.43 -15.50
C GLU A 212 -0.37 -10.69 -14.24
N THR A 213 -0.13 -11.25 -13.04
CA THR A 213 -0.75 -10.75 -11.81
C THR A 213 0.26 -10.37 -10.73
N TYR A 214 1.19 -11.28 -10.39
CA TYR A 214 2.03 -11.10 -9.20
C TYR A 214 3.27 -10.25 -9.42
N LEU A 215 3.88 -10.27 -10.60
CA LEU A 215 5.12 -9.56 -10.92
C LEU A 215 4.98 -8.14 -11.50
N PRO A 216 3.88 -7.75 -12.20
CA PRO A 216 3.85 -6.48 -12.92
C PRO A 216 4.12 -5.24 -12.06
N ALA A 217 3.57 -5.18 -10.85
CA ALA A 217 3.79 -4.04 -9.96
C ALA A 217 5.26 -3.98 -9.48
N PHE A 218 5.87 -5.11 -9.14
CA PHE A 218 7.29 -5.15 -8.77
C PHE A 218 8.20 -4.70 -9.91
N LYS A 219 7.96 -5.19 -11.13
CA LYS A 219 8.70 -4.77 -12.31
C LYS A 219 8.64 -3.26 -12.52
N ALA A 220 7.45 -2.70 -12.45
CA ALA A 220 7.25 -1.27 -12.65
C ALA A 220 7.92 -0.42 -11.54
N LEU A 221 7.96 -0.90 -10.29
CA LEU A 221 8.68 -0.22 -9.22
C LEU A 221 10.20 -0.29 -9.41
N VAL A 222 10.72 -1.41 -9.93
CA VAL A 222 12.13 -1.52 -10.33
C VAL A 222 12.45 -0.54 -11.47
N GLU A 223 11.61 -0.48 -12.49
CA GLU A 223 11.73 0.49 -13.60
C GLU A 223 11.60 1.96 -13.14
N ALA A 224 11.02 2.19 -11.97
CA ALA A 224 10.92 3.50 -11.29
C ALA A 224 12.03 3.71 -10.24
N ASP A 225 13.11 2.93 -10.30
CA ASP A 225 14.29 3.03 -9.44
C ASP A 225 14.00 2.88 -7.94
N VAL A 226 13.10 1.95 -7.55
CA VAL A 226 12.92 1.63 -6.13
C VAL A 226 14.22 1.15 -5.51
N GLU A 227 14.60 1.72 -4.35
CA GLU A 227 15.92 1.46 -3.75
C GLU A 227 16.06 0.08 -3.14
N ALA A 228 14.96 -0.54 -2.70
CA ALA A 228 15.00 -1.85 -2.08
C ALA A 228 13.84 -2.75 -2.51
N VAL A 229 14.06 -4.06 -2.40
CA VAL A 229 13.04 -5.10 -2.52
C VAL A 229 13.12 -6.03 -1.32
N MET A 230 11.98 -6.35 -0.70
CA MET A 230 11.93 -7.30 0.42
C MET A 230 11.38 -8.63 -0.06
N CYS A 231 12.13 -9.72 0.12
CA CYS A 231 11.65 -11.07 -0.16
C CYS A 231 10.68 -11.55 0.92
N ALA A 232 9.62 -12.25 0.51
CA ALA A 232 8.53 -12.68 1.38
C ALA A 232 8.91 -13.84 2.31
N TYR A 233 8.08 -14.09 3.34
CA TYR A 233 8.24 -15.20 4.27
C TYR A 233 8.12 -16.57 3.60
N ASN A 234 7.09 -16.76 2.79
CA ASN A 234 6.67 -18.05 2.28
C ASN A 234 7.57 -18.61 1.17
N ARG A 235 7.30 -19.85 0.78
CA ARG A 235 7.84 -20.44 -0.45
C ARG A 235 6.99 -20.03 -1.66
N THR A 236 7.64 -19.95 -2.81
CA THR A 236 6.98 -19.85 -4.12
C THR A 236 7.52 -20.95 -5.02
N ASN A 237 6.62 -21.82 -5.50
CA ASN A 237 6.95 -23.00 -6.32
C ASN A 237 8.09 -23.82 -5.70
N ASP A 238 7.91 -24.19 -4.42
CA ASP A 238 8.77 -25.02 -3.57
C ASP A 238 10.04 -24.36 -3.00
N GLU A 239 10.44 -23.17 -3.49
CA GLU A 239 11.63 -22.47 -2.99
C GLU A 239 11.24 -21.33 -2.02
N PRO A 240 11.94 -21.15 -0.89
CA PRO A 240 11.77 -19.98 -0.02
C PRO A 240 11.98 -18.69 -0.79
N CYS A 241 11.10 -17.69 -0.68
CA CYS A 241 11.24 -16.46 -1.45
C CYS A 241 12.60 -15.78 -1.26
N CYS A 242 13.18 -15.84 -0.04
CA CYS A 242 14.51 -15.30 0.25
C CYS A 242 15.67 -16.23 -0.17
N ALA A 243 15.39 -17.33 -0.84
CA ALA A 243 16.39 -18.25 -1.45
C ALA A 243 15.97 -18.68 -2.87
N ASN A 244 14.97 -18.04 -3.45
CA ASN A 244 14.46 -18.40 -4.78
C ASN A 244 15.33 -17.76 -5.88
N ASN A 245 16.23 -18.56 -6.43
CA ASN A 245 17.16 -18.10 -7.47
C ASN A 245 16.44 -17.63 -8.73
N TYR A 246 15.33 -18.29 -9.12
CA TYR A 246 14.54 -17.84 -10.26
C TYR A 246 14.01 -16.41 -10.03
N LEU A 247 13.38 -16.14 -8.89
CA LEU A 247 12.83 -14.83 -8.61
C LEU A 247 13.90 -13.76 -8.38
N LEU A 248 14.93 -14.06 -7.56
CA LEU A 248 15.90 -13.06 -7.13
C LEU A 248 17.03 -12.84 -8.14
N GLN A 249 17.54 -13.91 -8.79
CA GLN A 249 18.68 -13.80 -9.68
C GLN A 249 18.27 -13.72 -11.16
N GLU A 250 17.35 -14.61 -11.63
CA GLU A 250 17.00 -14.60 -13.05
C GLU A 250 16.05 -13.44 -13.35
N VAL A 251 14.96 -13.27 -12.58
CA VAL A 251 13.94 -12.24 -12.84
C VAL A 251 14.39 -10.86 -12.33
N LEU A 252 14.62 -10.71 -11.03
CA LEU A 252 14.86 -9.41 -10.41
C LEU A 252 16.20 -8.80 -10.87
N ARG A 253 17.30 -9.55 -10.75
CA ARG A 253 18.63 -9.07 -11.16
C ARG A 253 18.88 -9.17 -12.64
N GLY A 254 18.46 -10.30 -13.29
CA GLY A 254 18.80 -10.61 -14.68
C GLY A 254 17.86 -9.97 -15.69
N GLU A 255 16.53 -10.17 -15.56
CA GLU A 255 15.58 -9.63 -16.55
C GLU A 255 15.28 -8.13 -16.34
N TRP A 256 15.28 -7.65 -15.08
CA TRP A 256 14.89 -6.28 -14.75
C TRP A 256 16.06 -5.37 -14.38
N ASP A 257 17.30 -5.87 -14.37
CA ASP A 257 18.52 -5.11 -14.03
C ASP A 257 18.44 -4.37 -12.66
N PHE A 258 17.72 -4.94 -11.69
CA PHE A 258 17.59 -4.32 -10.37
C PHE A 258 18.96 -4.13 -9.70
N ASP A 259 19.33 -2.88 -9.41
CA ASP A 259 20.64 -2.54 -8.83
C ASP A 259 20.58 -2.13 -7.34
N GLY A 260 19.39 -2.04 -6.73
CA GLY A 260 19.20 -1.77 -5.31
C GLY A 260 19.56 -2.94 -4.40
N HIS A 261 19.24 -2.84 -3.10
CA HIS A 261 19.48 -3.92 -2.14
C HIS A 261 18.23 -4.80 -1.92
N ILE A 262 18.48 -6.06 -1.55
CA ILE A 262 17.44 -7.03 -1.17
C ILE A 262 17.49 -7.24 0.33
N VAL A 263 16.37 -7.05 1.01
CA VAL A 263 16.20 -7.31 2.44
C VAL A 263 15.32 -8.54 2.65
N SER A 264 15.64 -9.37 3.64
CA SER A 264 14.73 -10.44 4.07
C SER A 264 13.55 -9.85 4.85
N ASP A 265 12.37 -10.43 4.72
CA ASP A 265 11.33 -10.21 5.72
C ASP A 265 11.83 -10.66 7.11
N CYS A 266 11.21 -10.12 8.17
CA CYS A 266 11.76 -10.26 9.51
C CYS A 266 11.68 -11.72 10.00
N TRP A 267 12.84 -12.29 10.29
CA TRP A 267 13.06 -13.70 10.64
C TRP A 267 12.74 -14.72 9.52
N ALA A 268 12.41 -14.30 8.30
CA ALA A 268 12.11 -15.20 7.19
C ALA A 268 13.27 -16.21 6.88
N ILE A 269 14.52 -15.85 7.15
CA ILE A 269 15.64 -16.78 6.95
C ILE A 269 15.69 -17.87 8.06
N VAL A 270 15.11 -17.62 9.24
CA VAL A 270 14.95 -18.64 10.29
C VAL A 270 14.02 -19.75 9.81
N ASP A 271 13.01 -19.41 8.99
CA ASP A 271 12.05 -20.38 8.46
C ASP A 271 12.70 -21.45 7.57
N PHE A 272 13.90 -21.20 7.02
CA PHE A 272 14.62 -22.18 6.21
C PHE A 272 14.97 -23.45 6.99
N TYR A 273 15.26 -23.35 8.31
CA TYR A 273 15.73 -24.44 9.16
C TYR A 273 14.88 -24.68 10.42
N SER A 274 13.87 -23.85 10.69
CA SER A 274 13.01 -24.05 11.86
C SER A 274 12.12 -25.30 11.69
N GLU A 275 11.74 -25.93 12.81
CA GLU A 275 10.97 -27.18 12.84
C GLU A 275 9.61 -27.04 12.11
N ASN A 276 8.96 -25.88 12.22
CA ASN A 276 7.68 -25.57 11.58
C ASN A 276 7.85 -24.60 10.40
N GLY A 277 9.02 -24.57 9.79
CA GLY A 277 9.32 -23.71 8.64
C GLY A 277 9.39 -24.49 7.34
N HIS A 278 10.35 -24.12 6.50
CA HIS A 278 10.47 -24.67 5.15
C HIS A 278 11.19 -26.01 5.07
N GLY A 279 12.05 -26.34 6.06
CA GLY A 279 12.86 -27.56 6.03
C GLY A 279 13.86 -27.61 4.86
N THR A 280 14.34 -26.44 4.41
CA THR A 280 15.21 -26.32 3.24
C THR A 280 16.66 -26.67 3.56
N VAL A 281 17.13 -26.30 4.76
CA VAL A 281 18.49 -26.57 5.27
C VAL A 281 18.41 -27.00 6.74
N GLU A 282 19.56 -27.52 7.27
CA GLU A 282 19.55 -28.10 8.60
C GLU A 282 19.83 -27.10 9.74
N ASN A 283 20.51 -26.00 9.44
CA ASN A 283 20.99 -25.07 10.48
C ASN A 283 21.14 -23.63 10.00
N GLN A 284 21.44 -22.75 10.94
CA GLN A 284 21.58 -21.30 10.72
C GLN A 284 22.75 -20.95 9.77
N VAL A 285 23.86 -21.70 9.79
CA VAL A 285 25.04 -21.42 8.96
C VAL A 285 24.69 -21.63 7.50
N ASP A 286 24.07 -22.78 7.18
CA ASP A 286 23.63 -23.12 5.83
C ASP A 286 22.53 -22.15 5.35
N ALA A 287 21.60 -21.77 6.24
CA ALA A 287 20.53 -20.79 5.91
C ALA A 287 21.11 -19.41 5.57
N SER A 288 22.12 -18.95 6.33
CA SER A 288 22.80 -17.67 6.06
C SER A 288 23.53 -17.69 4.72
N ALA A 289 24.30 -18.76 4.46
CA ALA A 289 25.02 -18.94 3.20
C ALA A 289 24.06 -18.96 2.01
N LEU A 290 23.00 -19.78 2.08
CA LEU A 290 22.00 -19.90 1.02
C LEU A 290 21.31 -18.56 0.72
N ALA A 291 20.87 -17.82 1.74
CA ALA A 291 20.22 -16.53 1.55
C ALA A 291 21.17 -15.49 0.89
N LEU A 292 22.43 -15.42 1.35
CA LEU A 292 23.43 -14.53 0.77
C LEU A 292 23.74 -14.88 -0.69
N GLU A 293 23.96 -16.14 -1.01
CA GLU A 293 24.24 -16.60 -2.39
C GLU A 293 23.05 -16.37 -3.33
N SER A 294 21.82 -16.47 -2.78
CA SER A 294 20.60 -16.13 -3.54
C SER A 294 20.38 -14.63 -3.72
N GLY A 295 21.20 -13.77 -3.10
CA GLY A 295 21.24 -12.32 -3.34
C GLY A 295 20.68 -11.45 -2.23
N VAL A 296 20.31 -11.98 -1.06
CA VAL A 296 19.87 -11.18 0.09
C VAL A 296 21.05 -10.41 0.66
N ASN A 297 20.88 -9.08 0.77
CA ASN A 297 21.93 -8.17 1.25
C ASN A 297 21.76 -7.82 2.73
N LEU A 298 20.54 -7.69 3.20
CA LEU A 298 20.21 -7.25 4.57
C LEU A 298 19.34 -8.29 5.27
N ASN A 299 19.73 -8.69 6.46
CA ASN A 299 18.93 -9.59 7.30
C ASN A 299 18.09 -8.81 8.33
N CYS A 300 16.76 -8.86 8.19
CA CYS A 300 15.85 -8.56 9.28
C CYS A 300 15.70 -9.80 10.16
N GLY A 301 16.42 -9.86 11.27
CA GLY A 301 16.42 -11.02 12.17
C GLY A 301 17.76 -11.26 12.85
N SER A 302 18.10 -12.52 13.08
CA SER A 302 19.28 -12.91 13.86
C SER A 302 20.21 -13.91 13.15
N THR A 303 20.00 -14.15 11.85
CA THR A 303 20.62 -15.28 11.15
C THR A 303 22.01 -14.94 10.61
N PHE A 304 22.22 -13.81 9.97
CA PHE A 304 23.47 -13.45 9.28
C PHE A 304 24.75 -13.39 10.14
N PRO A 305 24.73 -13.24 11.49
CA PRO A 305 25.95 -13.40 12.27
C PRO A 305 26.66 -14.75 12.02
N ALA A 306 25.94 -15.79 11.59
CA ALA A 306 26.51 -17.09 11.21
C ALA A 306 27.31 -17.07 9.89
N LEU A 307 27.24 -15.98 9.09
CA LEU A 307 28.06 -15.82 7.88
C LEU A 307 29.58 -15.84 8.17
N VAL A 308 30.00 -15.39 9.37
CA VAL A 308 31.40 -15.48 9.79
C VAL A 308 31.85 -16.96 9.84
N GLU A 309 31.02 -17.83 10.41
CA GLU A 309 31.26 -19.25 10.44
C GLU A 309 31.17 -19.91 9.07
N ALA A 310 30.22 -19.45 8.22
CA ALA A 310 30.12 -19.94 6.85
C ALA A 310 31.39 -19.66 6.02
N VAL A 311 32.03 -18.49 6.20
CA VAL A 311 33.35 -18.20 5.60
C VAL A 311 34.44 -19.10 6.17
N ASN A 312 34.50 -19.25 7.50
CA ASN A 312 35.51 -20.09 8.16
C ASN A 312 35.43 -21.56 7.72
N GLN A 313 34.23 -22.06 7.46
CA GLN A 313 33.99 -23.41 6.92
C GLN A 313 34.18 -23.52 5.41
N GLY A 314 34.42 -22.41 4.71
CA GLY A 314 34.57 -22.38 3.25
C GLY A 314 33.29 -22.67 2.47
N LEU A 315 32.11 -22.44 3.08
CA LEU A 315 30.82 -22.54 2.38
C LEU A 315 30.60 -21.36 1.43
N ILE A 316 31.10 -20.17 1.80
CA ILE A 316 31.07 -18.95 0.99
C ILE A 316 32.43 -18.27 1.03
N GLU A 317 32.72 -17.44 0.02
CA GLU A 317 33.88 -16.56 0.03
C GLU A 317 33.54 -15.20 0.69
N GLU A 318 34.47 -14.61 1.44
CA GLU A 318 34.30 -13.25 2.01
C GLU A 318 33.93 -12.22 0.96
N LYS A 319 34.38 -12.40 -0.28
CA LYS A 319 34.04 -11.55 -1.42
C LYS A 319 32.52 -11.48 -1.68
N ALA A 320 31.76 -12.54 -1.41
CA ALA A 320 30.28 -12.49 -1.54
C ALA A 320 29.67 -11.51 -0.54
N ILE A 321 30.22 -11.48 0.70
CA ILE A 321 29.84 -10.49 1.72
C ILE A 321 30.20 -9.08 1.25
N ASP A 322 31.40 -8.88 0.66
CA ASP A 322 31.84 -7.57 0.15
C ASP A 322 30.87 -7.03 -0.91
N VAL A 323 30.43 -7.87 -1.83
CA VAL A 323 29.49 -7.50 -2.89
C VAL A 323 28.12 -7.10 -2.27
N ALA A 324 27.61 -7.93 -1.36
CA ALA A 324 26.31 -7.68 -0.72
C ALA A 324 26.33 -6.41 0.14
N LEU A 325 27.35 -6.21 0.95
CA LEU A 325 27.51 -5.03 1.80
C LEU A 325 27.72 -3.75 0.99
N THR A 326 28.42 -3.84 -0.16
CA THR A 326 28.59 -2.67 -1.05
C THR A 326 27.23 -2.08 -1.43
N LYS A 327 26.24 -2.92 -1.80
CA LYS A 327 24.87 -2.46 -2.14
C LYS A 327 24.17 -1.74 -0.97
N LEU A 328 24.32 -2.25 0.24
CA LEU A 328 23.77 -1.59 1.44
C LEU A 328 24.41 -0.23 1.70
N LEU A 329 25.72 -0.16 1.59
CA LEU A 329 26.44 1.10 1.80
C LEU A 329 26.13 2.12 0.69
N GLU A 330 25.92 1.69 -0.57
CA GLU A 330 25.46 2.58 -1.63
C GLU A 330 24.14 3.28 -1.25
N THR A 331 23.18 2.57 -0.65
CA THR A 331 21.94 3.18 -0.13
C THR A 331 22.24 4.24 0.94
N ARG A 332 23.13 3.95 1.90
CA ARG A 332 23.51 4.93 2.93
C ARG A 332 24.21 6.15 2.34
N PHE A 333 25.02 6.00 1.29
CA PHE A 333 25.61 7.12 0.54
C PHE A 333 24.55 7.91 -0.23
N LYS A 334 23.61 7.27 -0.89
CA LYS A 334 22.47 7.94 -1.56
C LYS A 334 21.62 8.74 -0.56
N LEU A 335 21.47 8.26 0.67
CA LEU A 335 20.78 8.99 1.76
C LEU A 335 21.61 10.16 2.32
N GLY A 336 22.89 10.29 1.91
CA GLY A 336 23.79 11.38 2.35
C GLY A 336 24.30 11.24 3.77
N MET A 337 24.37 10.02 4.31
CA MET A 337 24.74 9.77 5.71
C MET A 337 26.23 9.99 6.02
N PHE A 338 27.08 10.05 4.99
CA PHE A 338 28.53 10.22 5.10
C PHE A 338 29.03 11.55 4.52
N ASP A 339 28.11 12.41 4.08
CA ASP A 339 28.42 13.69 3.46
C ASP A 339 28.26 14.84 4.47
N ASP A 340 28.87 16.02 4.15
CA ASP A 340 28.59 17.23 4.92
C ASP A 340 27.08 17.52 4.91
N GLY A 341 26.54 17.77 6.09
CA GLY A 341 25.11 17.99 6.28
C GLY A 341 24.52 19.10 5.41
N ASN A 342 25.33 20.05 4.95
CA ASN A 342 24.90 21.12 4.04
C ASN A 342 24.81 20.68 2.57
N ALA A 343 25.42 19.58 2.20
CA ALA A 343 25.42 19.08 0.83
C ALA A 343 24.08 18.43 0.42
N ASN A 344 23.36 17.86 1.37
CA ASN A 344 22.07 17.20 1.13
C ASN A 344 20.91 18.18 1.36
N PRO A 345 20.13 18.54 0.31
CA PRO A 345 19.06 19.53 0.41
C PRO A 345 17.96 19.13 1.39
N TYR A 346 17.72 17.83 1.56
CA TYR A 346 16.69 17.31 2.48
C TYR A 346 17.04 17.51 3.97
N ASN A 347 18.29 17.82 4.31
CA ASN A 347 18.66 18.12 5.69
C ASN A 347 18.16 19.49 6.17
N ALA A 348 17.68 20.35 5.25
CA ALA A 348 17.09 21.65 5.57
C ALA A 348 15.59 21.54 5.94
N ILE A 349 14.95 20.38 5.78
CA ILE A 349 13.53 20.19 6.11
C ILE A 349 13.33 20.37 7.62
N SER A 350 12.44 21.34 7.98
CA SER A 350 12.15 21.71 9.37
C SER A 350 11.14 20.77 10.01
N LEU A 351 11.18 20.62 11.34
CA LEU A 351 10.15 19.93 12.12
C LEU A 351 8.75 20.55 12.00
N ASP A 352 8.63 21.80 11.52
CA ASP A 352 7.34 22.46 11.34
C ASP A 352 6.45 21.78 10.27
N VAL A 353 7.02 20.89 9.44
CA VAL A 353 6.25 20.11 8.47
C VAL A 353 5.48 18.98 9.13
N VAL A 354 5.94 18.46 10.29
CA VAL A 354 5.34 17.31 10.98
C VAL A 354 3.94 17.65 11.46
N ASN A 355 2.96 16.91 10.99
CA ASN A 355 1.52 17.14 11.25
C ASN A 355 1.11 18.61 11.02
N SER A 356 1.68 19.24 10.00
CA SER A 356 1.38 20.63 9.67
C SER A 356 -0.07 20.80 9.19
N PRO A 357 -0.63 22.01 9.26
CA PRO A 357 -1.96 22.28 8.70
C PRO A 357 -2.10 21.87 7.23
N ALA A 358 -1.02 21.97 6.44
CA ALA A 358 -0.99 21.56 5.04
C ALA A 358 -1.08 20.02 4.91
N HIS A 359 -0.33 19.27 5.72
CA HIS A 359 -0.39 17.80 5.72
C HIS A 359 -1.74 17.29 6.25
N ARG A 360 -2.30 17.90 7.28
CA ARG A 360 -3.66 17.60 7.75
C ARG A 360 -4.72 17.85 6.68
N ALA A 361 -4.62 18.98 5.95
CA ALA A 361 -5.51 19.25 4.83
C ALA A 361 -5.40 18.20 3.70
N LEU A 362 -4.17 17.73 3.43
CA LEU A 362 -3.91 16.64 2.48
C LEU A 362 -4.49 15.30 2.98
N ALA A 363 -4.37 15.00 4.28
CA ALA A 363 -4.98 13.81 4.88
C ALA A 363 -6.51 13.84 4.75
N ARG A 364 -7.14 15.01 4.98
CA ARG A 364 -8.58 15.19 4.77
C ARG A 364 -8.98 15.03 3.30
N GLU A 365 -8.23 15.62 2.35
CA GLU A 365 -8.45 15.42 0.91
C GLU A 365 -8.40 13.93 0.54
N ALA A 366 -7.37 13.22 1.01
CA ALA A 366 -7.20 11.79 0.76
C ALA A 366 -8.36 10.97 1.35
N ALA A 367 -8.79 11.28 2.57
CA ALA A 367 -9.91 10.62 3.21
C ALA A 367 -11.24 10.87 2.46
N VAL A 368 -11.53 12.11 2.05
CA VAL A 368 -12.73 12.43 1.25
C VAL A 368 -12.74 11.63 -0.06
N LYS A 369 -11.60 11.57 -0.77
CA LYS A 369 -11.49 10.86 -2.05
C LYS A 369 -11.53 9.33 -1.91
N SER A 370 -11.24 8.79 -0.73
CA SER A 370 -11.28 7.35 -0.46
C SER A 370 -12.66 6.81 -0.15
N ILE A 371 -13.59 7.65 0.36
CA ILE A 371 -14.93 7.23 0.79
C ILE A 371 -15.74 6.78 -0.42
N VAL A 372 -16.29 5.55 -0.33
CA VAL A 372 -17.11 4.93 -1.38
C VAL A 372 -18.58 4.94 -0.97
N LEU A 373 -19.44 5.58 -1.77
CA LEU A 373 -20.89 5.48 -1.61
C LEU A 373 -21.39 4.22 -2.29
N LEU A 374 -21.84 3.22 -1.50
CA LEU A 374 -22.31 1.93 -1.99
C LEU A 374 -23.81 1.89 -2.24
N LYS A 375 -24.58 2.70 -1.52
CA LYS A 375 -26.04 2.83 -1.66
C LYS A 375 -26.50 4.22 -1.21
N ASN A 376 -27.48 4.78 -1.90
CA ASN A 376 -28.19 5.99 -1.46
C ASN A 376 -29.63 5.99 -2.00
N ASN A 377 -30.60 5.84 -1.13
CA ASN A 377 -32.04 5.94 -1.47
C ASN A 377 -32.52 7.40 -1.54
N GLY A 378 -31.60 8.35 -1.82
CA GLY A 378 -31.90 9.78 -1.89
C GLY A 378 -31.93 10.47 -0.52
N VAL A 379 -31.36 9.84 0.53
CA VAL A 379 -31.29 10.43 1.87
C VAL A 379 -30.01 11.24 2.10
N LEU A 380 -28.95 10.96 1.37
CA LEU A 380 -27.71 11.75 1.39
C LEU A 380 -27.65 12.69 0.15
N PRO A 381 -27.09 13.92 0.32
CA PRO A 381 -26.58 14.47 1.56
C PRO A 381 -27.69 14.89 2.52
N LEU A 382 -27.41 14.80 3.84
CA LEU A 382 -28.30 15.33 4.88
C LEU A 382 -28.18 16.86 4.96
N ALA A 383 -29.26 17.54 5.29
CA ALA A 383 -29.16 18.91 5.78
C ALA A 383 -28.38 18.92 7.11
N ASN A 384 -27.55 19.97 7.34
CA ASN A 384 -26.74 20.06 8.56
C ASN A 384 -27.46 20.82 9.70
N ASP A 385 -28.70 21.25 9.47
CA ASP A 385 -29.56 21.99 10.39
C ASP A 385 -30.82 21.23 10.82
N LEU A 386 -30.83 19.89 10.67
CA LEU A 386 -31.87 19.05 11.25
C LEU A 386 -31.92 19.24 12.77
N SER A 387 -33.11 19.11 13.36
CA SER A 387 -33.28 19.34 14.78
C SER A 387 -32.48 18.36 15.64
N ARG A 388 -32.42 17.09 15.24
CA ARG A 388 -31.75 16.04 16.02
C ARG A 388 -31.10 14.97 15.15
N TYR A 389 -29.81 14.72 15.42
CA TYR A 389 -29.04 13.60 14.88
C TYR A 389 -28.75 12.57 15.95
N TYR A 390 -28.83 11.30 15.61
CA TYR A 390 -28.37 10.20 16.45
C TYR A 390 -27.12 9.57 15.85
N VAL A 391 -25.98 9.72 16.51
CA VAL A 391 -24.72 9.06 16.15
C VAL A 391 -24.54 7.85 17.07
N THR A 392 -24.34 6.67 16.51
CA THR A 392 -24.27 5.42 17.27
C THR A 392 -23.33 4.42 16.61
N GLY A 393 -23.12 3.28 17.24
CA GLY A 393 -22.25 2.21 16.77
C GLY A 393 -20.90 2.14 17.48
N PRO A 394 -20.24 0.96 17.45
CA PRO A 394 -19.03 0.71 18.22
C PRO A 394 -17.85 1.58 17.76
N ASN A 395 -17.85 1.99 16.50
CA ASN A 395 -16.73 2.68 15.84
C ASN A 395 -16.92 4.20 15.75
N ALA A 396 -17.98 4.76 16.37
CA ALA A 396 -18.33 6.18 16.23
C ALA A 396 -17.36 7.14 16.95
N ALA A 397 -16.87 6.77 18.15
CA ALA A 397 -16.11 7.64 19.04
C ALA A 397 -14.69 7.12 19.34
N GLY A 398 -14.25 6.06 18.69
CA GLY A 398 -12.91 5.50 18.85
C GLY A 398 -11.93 5.96 17.78
N ILE A 399 -10.64 5.88 18.07
CA ILE A 399 -9.57 6.14 17.09
C ILE A 399 -9.17 4.87 16.32
N ASP A 400 -9.40 3.67 16.89
CA ASP A 400 -9.02 2.40 16.28
C ASP A 400 -9.57 2.23 14.84
N PRO A 401 -10.81 2.62 14.52
CA PRO A 401 -11.34 2.54 13.16
C PRO A 401 -10.76 3.58 12.20
N LEU A 402 -9.87 4.47 12.66
CA LEU A 402 -9.22 5.46 11.80
C LEU A 402 -7.86 4.99 11.27
N ILE A 403 -7.17 4.08 11.98
CA ILE A 403 -5.73 3.91 11.85
C ILE A 403 -5.27 2.65 11.10
N GLY A 404 -6.00 1.55 11.11
CA GLY A 404 -5.55 0.31 10.44
C GLY A 404 -4.19 -0.22 10.96
N ASN A 405 -3.37 -0.80 10.07
CA ASN A 405 -2.06 -1.37 10.41
C ASN A 405 -0.89 -0.43 10.06
N TYR A 406 0.26 -0.53 10.75
CA TYR A 406 1.49 0.28 10.55
C TYR A 406 1.29 1.80 10.63
N TYR A 407 0.45 2.25 11.53
CA TYR A 407 0.08 3.64 11.71
C TYR A 407 1.11 4.47 12.49
N GLY A 408 1.07 5.79 12.26
CA GLY A 408 1.58 6.80 13.17
C GLY A 408 0.56 7.17 14.24
N VAL A 409 0.94 8.07 15.12
CA VAL A 409 0.04 8.61 16.15
C VAL A 409 0.17 10.12 16.23
N ASN A 410 -0.94 10.80 16.49
CA ASN A 410 -0.93 12.22 16.84
C ASN A 410 -2.07 12.55 17.81
N PRO A 411 -2.02 13.71 18.49
CA PRO A 411 -3.06 14.12 19.44
C PRO A 411 -4.35 14.63 18.78
N ASP A 412 -4.34 14.90 17.48
CA ASP A 412 -5.40 15.61 16.75
C ASP A 412 -6.26 14.67 15.87
N MET A 413 -6.41 13.40 16.27
CA MET A 413 -7.26 12.43 15.58
C MET A 413 -8.74 12.82 15.72
N VAL A 414 -9.44 12.97 14.58
CA VAL A 414 -10.86 13.36 14.56
C VAL A 414 -11.74 12.13 14.35
N THR A 415 -12.43 11.71 15.40
CA THR A 415 -13.41 10.61 15.33
C THR A 415 -14.64 10.99 14.51
N VAL A 416 -15.43 9.99 14.08
CA VAL A 416 -16.68 10.26 13.35
C VAL A 416 -17.62 11.12 14.16
N LEU A 417 -17.77 10.85 15.46
CA LEU A 417 -18.59 11.64 16.38
C LEU A 417 -18.15 13.11 16.42
N GLU A 418 -16.85 13.36 16.54
CA GLU A 418 -16.30 14.73 16.58
C GLU A 418 -16.53 15.46 15.25
N GLY A 419 -16.24 14.82 14.12
CA GLY A 419 -16.45 15.41 12.80
C GLY A 419 -17.92 15.77 12.55
N ILE A 420 -18.86 14.86 12.83
CA ILE A 420 -20.30 15.14 12.72
C ILE A 420 -20.73 16.27 13.67
N THR A 421 -20.28 16.23 14.93
CA THR A 421 -20.64 17.26 15.92
C THR A 421 -20.13 18.63 15.53
N ALA A 422 -18.94 18.72 14.94
CA ALA A 422 -18.37 19.99 14.47
C ALA A 422 -19.06 20.54 13.21
N ALA A 423 -19.71 19.70 12.40
CA ALA A 423 -20.31 20.08 11.14
C ALA A 423 -21.79 20.48 11.22
N VAL A 424 -22.51 20.06 12.26
CA VAL A 424 -23.93 20.42 12.43
C VAL A 424 -24.09 21.87 12.83
N ALA A 425 -25.21 22.47 12.40
CA ALA A 425 -25.51 23.88 12.69
C ALA A 425 -25.73 24.12 14.20
N PRO A 426 -25.34 25.28 14.72
CA PRO A 426 -25.65 25.65 16.12
C PRO A 426 -27.13 25.57 16.42
N GLY A 427 -27.50 24.84 17.50
CA GLY A 427 -28.90 24.60 17.88
C GLY A 427 -29.41 23.21 17.54
N SER A 428 -28.80 22.52 16.58
CA SER A 428 -29.03 21.09 16.33
C SER A 428 -28.52 20.25 17.49
N GLN A 429 -29.26 19.19 17.81
CA GLN A 429 -28.85 18.22 18.83
C GLN A 429 -28.09 17.06 18.19
N VAL A 430 -26.95 16.70 18.76
CA VAL A 430 -26.25 15.43 18.45
C VAL A 430 -26.35 14.53 19.68
N HIS A 431 -27.10 13.46 19.54
CA HIS A 431 -27.19 12.44 20.58
C HIS A 431 -26.25 11.30 20.25
N TYR A 432 -25.40 10.90 21.20
CA TYR A 432 -24.47 9.80 21.03
C TYR A 432 -24.71 8.68 22.06
N ARG A 433 -24.68 7.45 21.58
CA ARG A 433 -24.54 6.22 22.38
C ARG A 433 -23.78 5.18 21.57
N ALA A 434 -22.90 4.40 22.20
CA ALA A 434 -22.23 3.29 21.51
C ALA A 434 -23.25 2.26 21.00
N GLY A 435 -24.29 1.97 21.75
CA GLY A 435 -25.42 1.13 21.35
C GLY A 435 -25.12 -0.36 21.30
N THR A 436 -24.01 -0.78 20.72
CA THR A 436 -23.56 -2.18 20.67
C THR A 436 -22.04 -2.26 20.86
N LEU A 437 -21.55 -3.41 21.30
CA LEU A 437 -20.11 -3.71 21.35
C LEU A 437 -19.57 -4.05 19.95
N LEU A 438 -18.23 -4.08 19.79
CA LEU A 438 -17.61 -4.32 18.51
C LEU A 438 -17.88 -5.75 17.97
N ASP A 439 -17.63 -6.78 18.79
CA ASP A 439 -17.52 -8.17 18.36
C ASP A 439 -18.46 -9.16 19.09
N ARG A 440 -19.30 -8.65 20.00
CA ARG A 440 -20.16 -9.51 20.85
C ARG A 440 -21.42 -8.79 21.32
N PRO A 441 -22.45 -9.52 21.73
CA PRO A 441 -23.67 -8.95 22.29
C PRO A 441 -23.43 -8.13 23.56
N ASN A 442 -24.27 -7.11 23.78
CA ASN A 442 -24.27 -6.33 25.00
C ASN A 442 -24.60 -7.21 26.25
N VAL A 443 -23.84 -7.04 27.31
CA VAL A 443 -24.09 -7.75 28.57
C VAL A 443 -25.32 -7.20 29.30
N ASN A 444 -25.51 -5.86 29.26
CA ASN A 444 -26.72 -5.25 29.78
C ASN A 444 -27.88 -5.37 28.79
N PRO A 445 -28.98 -6.05 29.12
CA PRO A 445 -30.10 -6.24 28.20
C PRO A 445 -30.96 -4.98 28.01
N VAL A 446 -30.81 -3.95 28.84
CA VAL A 446 -31.57 -2.70 28.72
C VAL A 446 -30.96 -1.82 27.63
N ASP A 447 -31.76 -1.50 26.64
CA ASP A 447 -31.36 -0.69 25.51
C ASP A 447 -32.46 0.33 25.13
N TRP A 448 -32.06 1.60 25.06
CA TRP A 448 -32.93 2.74 24.75
C TRP A 448 -32.73 3.24 23.29
N SER A 449 -31.86 2.60 22.49
CA SER A 449 -31.42 3.09 21.20
C SER A 449 -32.54 3.21 20.16
N SER A 450 -33.48 2.25 20.11
CA SER A 450 -34.64 2.34 19.20
C SER A 450 -35.47 3.60 19.44
N GLY A 451 -35.78 3.91 20.73
CA GLY A 451 -36.52 5.12 21.07
C GLY A 451 -35.79 6.41 20.70
N VAL A 452 -34.46 6.42 20.81
CA VAL A 452 -33.62 7.54 20.35
C VAL A 452 -33.67 7.67 18.83
N ALA A 453 -33.52 6.57 18.10
CA ALA A 453 -33.57 6.55 16.63
C ALA A 453 -34.93 7.08 16.09
N HIS A 454 -36.05 6.60 16.63
CA HIS A 454 -37.40 7.05 16.26
C HIS A 454 -37.67 8.54 16.53
N THR A 455 -37.00 9.11 17.52
CA THR A 455 -37.18 10.54 17.88
C THR A 455 -36.12 11.44 17.26
N SER A 456 -35.19 10.93 16.48
CA SER A 456 -34.17 11.67 15.74
C SER A 456 -34.58 11.84 14.29
N ASP A 457 -34.15 12.92 13.65
CA ASP A 457 -34.44 13.19 12.24
C ASP A 457 -33.58 12.33 11.30
N ALA A 458 -32.38 11.93 11.76
CA ALA A 458 -31.50 10.98 11.08
C ALA A 458 -30.64 10.19 12.09
N THR A 459 -30.34 8.94 11.77
CA THR A 459 -29.44 8.07 12.52
C THR A 459 -28.20 7.74 11.68
N LEU A 460 -27.01 7.95 12.27
CA LEU A 460 -25.71 7.61 11.68
C LEU A 460 -25.11 6.47 12.49
N MET A 461 -25.12 5.25 11.96
CA MET A 461 -24.54 4.07 12.59
C MET A 461 -23.14 3.79 12.04
N VAL A 462 -22.13 3.97 12.88
CA VAL A 462 -20.73 3.67 12.54
C VAL A 462 -20.42 2.24 12.96
N MET A 463 -20.22 1.36 12.00
CA MET A 463 -20.13 -0.08 12.19
C MET A 463 -19.00 -0.68 11.34
N GLY A 464 -18.77 -1.97 11.49
CA GLY A 464 -17.73 -2.70 10.78
C GLY A 464 -16.66 -3.25 11.71
N ILE A 465 -15.43 -3.26 11.25
CA ILE A 465 -14.29 -3.85 11.95
C ILE A 465 -13.16 -2.83 12.15
N THR A 466 -12.15 -3.24 12.93
CA THR A 466 -10.94 -2.45 13.23
C THR A 466 -9.72 -3.36 13.12
N GLY A 467 -8.51 -2.78 13.22
CA GLY A 467 -7.25 -3.53 13.26
C GLY A 467 -7.14 -4.56 14.38
N PHE A 468 -8.06 -4.57 15.37
CA PHE A 468 -8.12 -5.65 16.36
C PHE A 468 -8.65 -6.97 15.78
N ILE A 469 -9.44 -6.92 14.70
CA ILE A 469 -10.08 -8.09 14.08
C ILE A 469 -9.33 -8.52 12.83
N GLU A 470 -8.73 -7.60 12.07
CA GLU A 470 -7.99 -7.89 10.86
C GLU A 470 -6.63 -7.23 10.85
N GLY A 471 -5.61 -7.88 10.27
CA GLY A 471 -4.28 -7.33 10.13
C GLY A 471 -3.20 -8.40 10.08
N GLU A 472 -2.04 -8.06 10.60
CA GLU A 472 -0.89 -8.94 10.68
C GLU A 472 -0.94 -9.84 11.91
N GLU A 473 -0.32 -11.01 11.81
CA GLU A 473 -0.08 -11.92 12.93
C GLU A 473 0.52 -11.18 14.14
N GLY A 474 -0.07 -11.39 15.30
CA GLY A 474 0.41 -10.79 16.57
C GLY A 474 -0.11 -9.37 16.86
N GLU A 475 -0.66 -8.65 15.89
CA GLU A 475 -1.24 -7.31 16.09
C GLU A 475 -2.76 -7.32 16.19
N SER A 476 -3.44 -8.22 15.48
CA SER A 476 -4.91 -8.35 15.47
C SER A 476 -5.40 -9.18 16.65
N ILE A 477 -5.35 -8.61 17.85
CA ILE A 477 -5.52 -9.30 19.14
C ILE A 477 -6.90 -9.92 19.38
N ALA A 478 -7.93 -9.52 18.64
CA ALA A 478 -9.27 -10.09 18.68
C ALA A 478 -9.56 -11.08 17.54
N SER A 479 -8.60 -11.31 16.64
CA SER A 479 -8.73 -12.29 15.56
C SER A 479 -8.42 -13.70 16.06
N ALA A 480 -9.35 -14.64 15.83
CA ALA A 480 -9.11 -16.07 16.07
C ALA A 480 -8.25 -16.73 14.97
N HIS A 481 -7.94 -15.99 13.89
CA HIS A 481 -7.31 -16.48 12.67
C HIS A 481 -6.02 -15.74 12.32
N TYR A 482 -5.27 -15.28 13.32
CA TYR A 482 -3.98 -14.57 13.15
C TYR A 482 -4.07 -13.29 12.33
N GLY A 483 -5.23 -12.65 12.32
CA GLY A 483 -5.50 -11.44 11.54
C GLY A 483 -6.30 -11.68 10.26
N ASP A 484 -6.38 -12.91 9.75
CA ASP A 484 -7.20 -13.26 8.59
C ASP A 484 -8.70 -13.22 8.87
N ARG A 485 -9.50 -12.97 7.83
CA ARG A 485 -10.96 -12.84 7.86
C ARG A 485 -11.66 -14.09 7.31
N LEU A 486 -11.46 -15.24 7.99
CA LEU A 486 -12.08 -16.50 7.56
C LEU A 486 -13.60 -16.52 7.75
N ASP A 487 -14.15 -15.67 8.58
CA ASP A 487 -15.58 -15.49 8.80
C ASP A 487 -16.28 -14.56 7.80
N TYR A 488 -15.56 -13.63 7.15
CA TYR A 488 -16.03 -12.68 6.14
C TYR A 488 -17.19 -11.75 6.57
N ASP A 489 -17.92 -12.06 7.62
CA ASP A 489 -19.11 -11.34 8.04
C ASP A 489 -18.76 -10.14 8.95
N ILE A 490 -19.64 -9.14 8.95
CA ILE A 490 -19.69 -8.17 10.04
C ILE A 490 -20.19 -8.88 11.30
N PRO A 491 -19.66 -8.58 12.50
CA PRO A 491 -20.13 -9.18 13.75
C PRO A 491 -21.66 -9.10 13.90
N ALA A 492 -22.29 -10.26 14.14
CA ALA A 492 -23.76 -10.42 14.10
C ALA A 492 -24.51 -9.43 15.03
N ASN A 493 -23.92 -9.10 16.21
CA ASN A 493 -24.51 -8.13 17.12
C ASN A 493 -24.65 -6.73 16.51
N GLN A 494 -23.80 -6.35 15.59
CA GLN A 494 -23.90 -5.07 14.87
C GLN A 494 -25.05 -5.10 13.86
N ILE A 495 -25.22 -6.22 13.15
CA ILE A 495 -26.34 -6.42 12.21
C ILE A 495 -27.68 -6.43 12.97
N ASP A 496 -27.75 -7.15 14.08
CA ASP A 496 -28.96 -7.17 14.93
C ASP A 496 -29.29 -5.77 15.47
N TYR A 497 -28.27 -4.99 15.81
CA TYR A 497 -28.44 -3.62 16.25
C TYR A 497 -28.95 -2.71 15.11
N LEU A 498 -28.43 -2.84 13.89
CA LEU A 498 -28.90 -2.11 12.71
C LEU A 498 -30.39 -2.45 12.43
N LYS A 499 -30.76 -3.73 12.45
CA LYS A 499 -32.18 -4.18 12.33
C LYS A 499 -33.06 -3.49 13.37
N LYS A 500 -32.60 -3.42 14.60
CA LYS A 500 -33.32 -2.78 15.71
C LYS A 500 -33.50 -1.26 15.50
N LEU A 501 -32.49 -0.55 14.99
CA LEU A 501 -32.59 0.88 14.70
C LEU A 501 -33.58 1.21 13.59
N LYS A 502 -33.72 0.28 12.61
CA LYS A 502 -34.60 0.47 11.45
C LYS A 502 -36.00 -0.08 11.67
N ALA A 503 -36.21 -1.00 12.64
CA ALA A 503 -37.52 -1.59 12.92
C ALA A 503 -38.57 -0.50 13.24
N ASP A 504 -39.67 -0.47 12.46
CA ASP A 504 -40.76 0.51 12.60
C ASP A 504 -40.31 1.97 12.54
N ASN A 505 -39.15 2.25 11.93
CA ASN A 505 -38.56 3.58 11.84
C ASN A 505 -38.56 4.08 10.39
N ASP A 506 -39.32 5.12 10.11
CA ASP A 506 -39.41 5.79 8.81
C ASP A 506 -38.29 6.84 8.55
N LYS A 507 -37.50 7.15 9.61
CA LYS A 507 -36.40 8.10 9.52
C LYS A 507 -35.17 7.46 8.88
N PRO A 508 -34.33 8.28 8.18
CA PRO A 508 -33.10 7.80 7.57
C PRO A 508 -32.16 7.12 8.56
N VAL A 509 -31.68 5.92 8.22
CA VAL A 509 -30.62 5.21 8.91
C VAL A 509 -29.47 5.01 7.92
N ILE A 510 -28.36 5.69 8.16
CA ILE A 510 -27.15 5.66 7.34
C ILE A 510 -26.12 4.76 8.02
N ALA A 511 -25.65 3.73 7.30
CA ALA A 511 -24.54 2.89 7.73
C ALA A 511 -23.21 3.47 7.23
N ILE A 512 -22.30 3.75 8.17
CA ILE A 512 -20.92 4.17 7.90
C ILE A 512 -20.04 2.99 8.29
N VAL A 513 -19.48 2.30 7.29
CA VAL A 513 -18.78 1.03 7.45
C VAL A 513 -17.27 1.25 7.45
N THR A 514 -16.61 0.81 8.53
CA THR A 514 -15.14 0.80 8.67
C THR A 514 -14.58 -0.59 8.46
N GLY A 515 -13.34 -0.68 7.99
CA GLY A 515 -12.60 -1.93 7.77
C GLY A 515 -11.77 -1.87 6.50
N GLY A 516 -10.68 -2.63 6.46
CA GLY A 516 -9.72 -2.60 5.36
C GLY A 516 -9.88 -3.75 4.37
N SER A 517 -10.75 -4.74 4.66
CA SER A 517 -11.05 -5.86 3.77
C SER A 517 -12.52 -5.87 3.34
N PRO A 518 -12.86 -6.54 2.25
CA PRO A 518 -14.25 -6.83 1.92
C PRO A 518 -14.97 -7.58 3.03
N MET A 519 -16.25 -7.29 3.18
CA MET A 519 -17.15 -7.88 4.17
C MET A 519 -18.50 -8.19 3.55
N ASN A 520 -19.24 -9.14 4.11
CA ASN A 520 -20.62 -9.39 3.73
C ASN A 520 -21.52 -8.22 4.16
N LEU A 521 -21.85 -7.37 3.22
CA LEU A 521 -22.69 -6.18 3.42
C LEU A 521 -24.14 -6.41 2.96
N SER A 522 -24.57 -7.64 2.65
CA SER A 522 -25.89 -7.92 2.08
C SER A 522 -27.02 -7.37 2.96
N GLU A 523 -27.03 -7.73 4.25
CA GLU A 523 -28.05 -7.25 5.18
C GLU A 523 -27.93 -5.73 5.43
N VAL A 524 -26.70 -5.19 5.50
CA VAL A 524 -26.51 -3.74 5.64
C VAL A 524 -27.09 -3.00 4.45
N HIS A 525 -26.86 -3.51 3.24
CA HIS A 525 -27.40 -2.93 2.02
C HIS A 525 -28.93 -2.97 1.97
N GLU A 526 -29.53 -4.05 2.44
CA GLU A 526 -31.00 -4.16 2.47
C GLU A 526 -31.63 -3.20 3.48
N ILE A 527 -31.07 -3.12 4.68
CA ILE A 527 -31.68 -2.43 5.83
C ILE A 527 -31.42 -0.93 5.80
N ALA A 528 -30.19 -0.48 5.58
CA ALA A 528 -29.81 0.93 5.63
C ALA A 528 -30.33 1.71 4.42
N ASP A 529 -30.70 2.99 4.62
CA ASP A 529 -31.14 3.88 3.55
C ASP A 529 -29.97 4.41 2.71
N ALA A 530 -28.77 4.54 3.31
CA ALA A 530 -27.52 4.79 2.62
C ALA A 530 -26.38 4.03 3.27
N VAL A 531 -25.36 3.65 2.48
CA VAL A 531 -24.18 2.90 2.92
C VAL A 531 -22.92 3.59 2.41
N LEU A 532 -22.07 4.03 3.33
CA LEU A 532 -20.74 4.58 3.07
C LEU A 532 -19.69 3.58 3.55
N LEU A 533 -18.74 3.20 2.70
CA LEU A 533 -17.54 2.46 3.09
C LEU A 533 -16.40 3.48 3.23
N VAL A 534 -15.84 3.58 4.43
CA VAL A 534 -14.86 4.62 4.77
C VAL A 534 -13.46 4.08 5.04
N TRP A 535 -13.26 2.75 4.96
CA TRP A 535 -12.00 2.05 5.19
C TRP A 535 -11.41 2.34 6.59
N TYR A 536 -10.13 2.64 6.68
CA TYR A 536 -9.41 3.26 7.79
C TYR A 536 -8.96 4.65 7.31
N PRO A 537 -9.74 5.71 7.60
CA PRO A 537 -9.65 6.98 6.86
C PRO A 537 -8.56 7.94 7.36
N GLY A 538 -7.74 7.55 8.36
CA GLY A 538 -6.70 8.40 8.91
C GLY A 538 -7.21 9.48 9.88
N GLU A 539 -6.31 10.38 10.26
CA GLU A 539 -6.54 11.35 11.34
C GLU A 539 -7.70 12.34 11.09
N GLU A 540 -7.97 12.67 9.85
CA GLU A 540 -9.04 13.58 9.45
C GLU A 540 -10.33 12.83 9.02
N GLY A 541 -10.41 11.54 9.31
CA GLY A 541 -11.52 10.67 8.90
C GLY A 541 -12.88 11.18 9.31
N GLY A 542 -13.05 11.63 10.55
CA GLY A 542 -14.33 12.18 11.01
C GLY A 542 -14.76 13.44 10.26
N ASN A 543 -13.81 14.34 9.97
CA ASN A 543 -14.08 15.53 9.17
C ASN A 543 -14.43 15.19 7.73
N ALA A 544 -13.73 14.23 7.11
CA ALA A 544 -13.99 13.79 5.75
C ALA A 544 -15.38 13.14 5.62
N ILE A 545 -15.75 12.29 6.58
CA ILE A 545 -17.09 11.67 6.65
C ILE A 545 -18.16 12.75 6.78
N ALA A 546 -17.95 13.75 7.62
CA ALA A 546 -18.91 14.86 7.77
C ALA A 546 -19.04 15.68 6.47
N ASP A 547 -17.92 15.94 5.74
CA ASP A 547 -17.95 16.63 4.46
C ASP A 547 -18.82 15.88 3.42
N ILE A 548 -18.75 14.54 3.42
CA ILE A 548 -19.61 13.72 2.56
C ILE A 548 -21.06 13.72 3.07
N VAL A 549 -21.30 13.41 4.34
CA VAL A 549 -22.65 13.27 4.90
C VAL A 549 -23.48 14.54 4.72
N PHE A 550 -22.87 15.72 4.84
CA PHE A 550 -23.56 17.02 4.71
C PHE A 550 -23.39 17.68 3.33
N GLY A 551 -22.86 16.96 2.34
CA GLY A 551 -22.82 17.41 0.94
C GLY A 551 -21.82 18.54 0.65
N LYS A 552 -20.86 18.77 1.51
CA LYS A 552 -19.73 19.68 1.23
C LYS A 552 -18.82 19.13 0.13
N ALA A 553 -18.77 17.81 0.01
CA ALA A 553 -18.14 17.08 -1.08
C ALA A 553 -19.05 15.94 -1.55
N SER A 554 -19.04 15.64 -2.85
CA SER A 554 -19.66 14.41 -3.37
C SER A 554 -18.71 13.23 -3.22
N PRO A 555 -19.19 12.02 -2.84
CA PRO A 555 -18.35 10.83 -2.82
C PRO A 555 -17.71 10.58 -4.18
N SER A 556 -16.43 10.18 -4.20
CA SER A 556 -15.72 9.88 -5.45
C SER A 556 -14.85 8.65 -5.37
N GLY A 557 -14.78 7.98 -4.22
CA GLY A 557 -14.05 6.73 -4.04
C GLY A 557 -14.63 5.60 -4.90
N ARG A 558 -13.77 4.66 -5.28
CA ARG A 558 -14.11 3.45 -6.04
C ARG A 558 -13.56 2.23 -5.32
N LEU A 559 -14.26 1.12 -5.39
CA LEU A 559 -13.79 -0.13 -4.78
C LEU A 559 -12.53 -0.63 -5.51
N PRO A 560 -11.38 -0.73 -4.83
CA PRO A 560 -10.16 -1.28 -5.43
C PRO A 560 -10.11 -2.81 -5.35
N ILE A 561 -11.19 -3.43 -4.85
CA ILE A 561 -11.34 -4.87 -4.69
C ILE A 561 -12.80 -5.27 -4.84
N THR A 562 -13.03 -6.44 -5.42
CA THR A 562 -14.37 -7.07 -5.55
C THR A 562 -14.88 -7.55 -4.20
N PHE A 563 -16.14 -7.30 -3.89
CA PHE A 563 -16.85 -7.82 -2.72
C PHE A 563 -17.70 -9.03 -3.16
N PRO A 564 -17.32 -10.27 -2.90
CA PRO A 564 -18.17 -11.44 -3.17
C PRO A 564 -19.44 -11.42 -2.31
N LYS A 565 -20.47 -12.13 -2.72
CA LYS A 565 -21.71 -12.31 -1.92
C LYS A 565 -21.47 -13.22 -0.71
N SER A 566 -20.59 -14.21 -0.88
CA SER A 566 -20.16 -15.14 0.16
C SER A 566 -18.80 -15.74 -0.20
N LEU A 567 -18.10 -16.33 0.76
CA LEU A 567 -16.85 -17.06 0.52
C LEU A 567 -17.02 -18.30 -0.38
N ASP A 568 -18.23 -18.84 -0.50
CA ASP A 568 -18.52 -19.97 -1.40
C ASP A 568 -18.31 -19.64 -2.89
N GLN A 569 -18.25 -18.35 -3.23
CA GLN A 569 -17.95 -17.90 -4.58
C GLN A 569 -16.44 -17.96 -4.91
N LEU A 570 -15.59 -18.17 -3.92
CA LEU A 570 -14.14 -18.13 -4.04
C LEU A 570 -13.52 -19.54 -3.99
N PRO A 571 -12.39 -19.78 -4.68
CA PRO A 571 -11.57 -20.97 -4.48
C PRO A 571 -11.04 -21.11 -3.05
N ALA A 572 -10.42 -22.26 -2.74
CA ALA A 572 -9.71 -22.47 -1.47
C ALA A 572 -8.67 -21.33 -1.25
N TYR A 573 -8.51 -20.90 0.00
CA TYR A 573 -7.65 -19.74 0.30
C TYR A 573 -6.18 -19.99 -0.09
N GLU A 574 -5.72 -21.21 0.06
CA GLU A 574 -4.36 -21.66 -0.27
C GLU A 574 -4.13 -21.86 -1.80
N ASP A 575 -5.20 -21.85 -2.62
CA ASP A 575 -5.06 -21.90 -4.07
C ASP A 575 -4.62 -20.53 -4.60
N TYR A 576 -3.39 -20.45 -5.07
CA TYR A 576 -2.79 -19.23 -5.60
C TYR A 576 -2.99 -19.02 -7.10
N SER A 577 -3.74 -19.92 -7.78
CA SER A 577 -4.19 -19.66 -9.14
C SER A 577 -5.19 -18.50 -9.18
N MET A 578 -5.15 -17.71 -10.23
CA MET A 578 -6.07 -16.58 -10.36
C MET A 578 -7.45 -16.99 -10.88
N ARG A 579 -7.64 -18.25 -11.22
CA ARG A 579 -8.93 -18.77 -11.75
C ARG A 579 -10.05 -18.60 -10.72
N GLY A 580 -11.13 -17.92 -11.14
CA GLY A 580 -12.30 -17.65 -10.30
C GLY A 580 -12.09 -16.56 -9.25
N ARG A 581 -10.99 -15.78 -9.34
CA ARG A 581 -10.67 -14.71 -8.40
C ARG A 581 -10.72 -13.34 -9.07
N THR A 582 -10.93 -12.32 -8.28
CA THR A 582 -10.93 -10.91 -8.66
C THR A 582 -11.92 -10.62 -9.82
N TYR A 583 -12.13 -9.37 -10.15
CA TYR A 583 -12.99 -9.00 -11.29
C TYR A 583 -12.47 -9.54 -12.62
N LYS A 584 -11.18 -9.93 -12.68
CA LYS A 584 -10.55 -10.43 -13.91
C LYS A 584 -11.02 -11.84 -14.27
N TYR A 585 -11.25 -12.71 -13.28
CA TYR A 585 -11.54 -14.13 -13.54
C TYR A 585 -12.76 -14.69 -12.78
N MET A 586 -13.40 -13.90 -11.92
CA MET A 586 -14.61 -14.29 -11.21
C MET A 586 -15.82 -14.20 -12.11
N THR A 587 -16.45 -15.33 -12.43
CA THR A 587 -17.68 -15.39 -13.23
C THR A 587 -18.94 -15.28 -12.40
N ALA A 588 -18.86 -15.58 -11.10
CA ALA A 588 -19.97 -15.40 -10.18
C ALA A 588 -20.26 -13.91 -9.97
N GLU A 589 -21.56 -13.54 -9.92
CA GLU A 589 -21.94 -12.14 -9.69
C GLU A 589 -21.59 -11.71 -8.26
N PRO A 590 -20.74 -10.68 -8.09
CA PRO A 590 -20.36 -10.18 -6.76
C PRO A 590 -21.48 -9.37 -6.11
N MET A 591 -21.35 -9.10 -4.81
CA MET A 591 -22.19 -8.11 -4.13
C MET A 591 -21.92 -6.71 -4.65
N TYR A 592 -20.63 -6.30 -4.66
CA TYR A 592 -20.17 -5.07 -5.28
C TYR A 592 -18.96 -5.36 -6.17
N PRO A 593 -18.99 -4.96 -7.44
CA PRO A 593 -17.88 -5.17 -8.36
C PRO A 593 -16.72 -4.20 -8.11
N PHE A 594 -15.52 -4.59 -8.54
CA PHE A 594 -14.36 -3.70 -8.64
C PHE A 594 -14.70 -2.39 -9.37
N GLY A 595 -14.09 -1.30 -8.97
CA GLY A 595 -14.27 0.02 -9.58
C GLY A 595 -15.62 0.68 -9.30
N PHE A 596 -16.52 0.04 -8.53
CA PHE A 596 -17.84 0.57 -8.22
C PHE A 596 -17.80 1.67 -7.15
N GLY A 597 -18.66 2.67 -7.28
CA GLY A 597 -18.94 3.75 -6.34
C GLY A 597 -19.90 4.76 -6.95
N LEU A 598 -20.79 5.34 -6.14
CA LEU A 598 -21.82 6.27 -6.54
C LEU A 598 -21.42 7.74 -6.24
N HIS A 599 -22.10 8.67 -6.87
CA HIS A 599 -22.04 10.12 -6.63
C HIS A 599 -23.39 10.67 -6.13
N TYR A 600 -23.40 11.93 -5.71
CA TYR A 600 -24.64 12.69 -5.50
C TYR A 600 -25.24 13.22 -6.79
N SER A 601 -24.52 13.14 -7.90
CA SER A 601 -24.96 13.53 -9.23
C SER A 601 -25.01 12.35 -10.18
N LYS A 602 -25.79 12.49 -11.24
CA LYS A 602 -25.85 11.51 -12.32
C LYS A 602 -24.82 11.86 -13.39
N ILE A 603 -23.95 10.93 -13.72
CA ILE A 603 -22.96 11.06 -14.78
C ILE A 603 -23.42 10.32 -16.03
N LYS A 604 -23.22 10.94 -17.18
CA LYS A 604 -23.54 10.36 -18.49
C LYS A 604 -22.31 10.30 -19.36
N TYR A 605 -22.11 9.14 -19.96
CA TYR A 605 -21.10 8.89 -20.98
C TYR A 605 -21.75 8.98 -22.36
N GLY A 606 -21.24 9.87 -23.22
CA GLY A 606 -21.69 10.04 -24.61
C GLY A 606 -21.14 8.90 -25.49
N THR A 607 -21.64 8.81 -26.72
CA THR A 607 -21.17 7.83 -27.70
C THR A 607 -19.65 7.97 -27.92
N PRO A 608 -18.86 6.90 -27.71
CA PRO A 608 -17.43 6.96 -27.93
C PRO A 608 -17.09 7.04 -29.42
N ALA A 609 -15.99 7.73 -29.75
CA ALA A 609 -15.45 7.75 -31.09
C ALA A 609 -14.03 7.15 -31.08
N VAL A 610 -13.73 6.35 -32.10
CA VAL A 610 -12.39 5.78 -32.33
C VAL A 610 -11.83 6.31 -33.62
N THR A 611 -10.56 6.75 -33.61
CA THR A 611 -9.91 7.32 -34.81
C THR A 611 -9.77 6.31 -35.93
N ARG A 612 -9.48 5.04 -35.58
CA ARG A 612 -9.37 3.90 -36.49
C ARG A 612 -9.91 2.66 -35.78
N SER A 613 -10.98 2.07 -36.32
CA SER A 613 -11.52 0.80 -35.79
C SER A 613 -10.74 -0.44 -36.19
N VAL A 614 -9.77 -0.29 -37.10
CA VAL A 614 -8.84 -1.35 -37.54
C VAL A 614 -7.42 -0.79 -37.54
N ILE A 615 -6.52 -1.43 -36.83
CA ILE A 615 -5.08 -1.12 -36.73
C ILE A 615 -4.24 -2.34 -37.10
N LYS A 616 -2.98 -2.10 -37.43
CA LYS A 616 -1.99 -3.18 -37.55
C LYS A 616 -1.35 -3.46 -36.20
N SER A 617 -0.79 -4.65 -36.05
CA SER A 617 0.04 -4.98 -34.89
C SER A 617 1.13 -3.90 -34.68
N GLY A 618 1.22 -3.37 -33.46
CA GLY A 618 2.17 -2.31 -33.09
C GLY A 618 1.68 -0.86 -33.35
N GLU A 619 0.50 -0.66 -33.97
CA GLU A 619 -0.10 0.67 -34.12
C GLU A 619 -1.02 1.01 -32.94
N SER A 620 -1.17 2.32 -32.65
CA SER A 620 -2.09 2.85 -31.64
C SER A 620 -3.37 3.37 -32.27
N ALA A 621 -4.45 3.40 -31.50
CA ALA A 621 -5.69 4.10 -31.81
C ALA A 621 -6.04 5.08 -30.68
N GLU A 622 -6.86 6.10 -30.99
CA GLU A 622 -7.38 7.02 -29.97
C GLU A 622 -8.88 6.78 -29.82
N VAL A 623 -9.33 6.64 -28.56
CA VAL A 623 -10.73 6.55 -28.18
C VAL A 623 -11.09 7.82 -27.42
N SER A 624 -12.14 8.53 -27.84
CA SER A 624 -12.62 9.72 -27.16
C SER A 624 -14.09 9.57 -26.74
N VAL A 625 -14.42 10.13 -25.58
CA VAL A 625 -15.75 10.10 -24.99
C VAL A 625 -16.06 11.45 -24.35
N GLN A 626 -17.32 11.89 -24.41
CA GLN A 626 -17.81 13.02 -23.66
C GLN A 626 -18.40 12.52 -22.34
N VAL A 627 -17.97 13.11 -21.23
CA VAL A 627 -18.48 12.84 -19.88
C VAL A 627 -19.25 14.08 -19.42
N THR A 628 -20.48 13.90 -18.96
CA THR A 628 -21.39 14.98 -18.59
C THR A 628 -21.93 14.75 -17.19
N ASN A 629 -21.88 15.75 -16.35
CA ASN A 629 -22.58 15.80 -15.08
C ASN A 629 -24.01 16.30 -15.34
N GLU A 630 -25.01 15.41 -15.30
CA GLU A 630 -26.44 15.73 -15.50
C GLU A 630 -27.16 16.08 -14.19
N GLY A 631 -26.49 16.14 -13.05
CA GLY A 631 -27.07 16.43 -11.74
C GLY A 631 -26.74 17.83 -11.22
N ASP A 632 -27.12 18.08 -9.97
CA ASP A 632 -27.06 19.39 -9.32
C ASP A 632 -25.84 19.59 -8.41
N PHE A 633 -25.00 18.56 -8.21
CA PHE A 633 -23.80 18.62 -7.39
C PHE A 633 -22.54 18.60 -8.24
N ASP A 634 -21.55 19.38 -7.86
CA ASP A 634 -20.20 19.23 -8.39
C ASP A 634 -19.64 17.86 -8.00
N VAL A 635 -18.98 17.18 -8.92
CA VAL A 635 -18.41 15.84 -8.70
C VAL A 635 -16.99 15.75 -9.22
N GLU A 636 -16.26 14.80 -8.68
CA GLU A 636 -15.00 14.32 -9.26
C GLU A 636 -15.20 12.88 -9.72
N GLU A 637 -15.35 12.69 -11.04
CA GLU A 637 -15.59 11.38 -11.65
C GLU A 637 -14.28 10.63 -11.85
N VAL A 638 -14.29 9.32 -11.58
CA VAL A 638 -13.19 8.39 -11.88
C VAL A 638 -13.52 7.62 -13.14
N VAL A 639 -13.08 8.14 -14.28
CA VAL A 639 -13.29 7.48 -15.57
C VAL A 639 -12.29 6.36 -15.74
N GLN A 640 -12.81 5.15 -15.92
CA GLN A 640 -12.06 3.88 -16.02
C GLN A 640 -12.18 3.36 -17.46
N LEU A 641 -11.06 2.92 -18.02
CA LEU A 641 -11.04 2.27 -19.34
C LEU A 641 -10.61 0.80 -19.16
N TYR A 642 -11.45 -0.08 -19.67
CA TYR A 642 -11.22 -1.52 -19.65
C TYR A 642 -11.08 -2.07 -21.06
N VAL A 643 -10.24 -3.09 -21.23
CA VAL A 643 -10.09 -3.85 -22.46
C VAL A 643 -10.56 -5.28 -22.24
N THR A 644 -11.30 -5.82 -23.18
CA THR A 644 -11.64 -7.24 -23.32
C THR A 644 -11.10 -7.76 -24.64
N ASP A 645 -10.27 -8.80 -24.61
CA ASP A 645 -9.91 -9.56 -25.80
C ASP A 645 -11.04 -10.56 -26.11
N VAL A 646 -11.64 -10.47 -27.30
CA VAL A 646 -12.83 -11.24 -27.68
C VAL A 646 -12.47 -12.59 -28.27
N GLU A 647 -11.29 -12.73 -28.88
CA GLU A 647 -10.88 -13.89 -29.67
C GLU A 647 -9.50 -14.46 -29.23
N ALA A 648 -9.15 -14.29 -27.93
CA ALA A 648 -7.85 -14.74 -27.42
C ALA A 648 -7.60 -16.25 -27.61
N SER A 649 -6.36 -16.61 -27.93
CA SER A 649 -5.93 -18.01 -28.06
C SER A 649 -5.65 -18.68 -26.70
N VAL A 650 -5.59 -17.90 -25.64
CA VAL A 650 -5.34 -18.31 -24.25
C VAL A 650 -6.44 -17.81 -23.33
N SER A 651 -6.49 -18.33 -22.10
CA SER A 651 -7.39 -17.79 -21.07
C SER A 651 -7.01 -16.34 -20.74
N THR A 652 -7.92 -15.41 -20.89
CA THR A 652 -7.71 -13.99 -20.63
C THR A 652 -8.67 -13.46 -19.57
N PRO A 653 -8.35 -12.33 -18.93
CA PRO A 653 -9.29 -11.66 -18.05
C PRO A 653 -10.60 -11.30 -18.75
N LEU A 654 -11.73 -11.38 -18.01
CA LEU A 654 -13.03 -10.91 -18.49
C LEU A 654 -12.97 -9.42 -18.86
N PHE A 655 -12.26 -8.67 -18.05
CA PHE A 655 -11.94 -7.27 -18.23
C PHE A 655 -10.54 -6.98 -17.70
N SER A 656 -9.80 -6.06 -18.33
CA SER A 656 -8.51 -5.56 -17.85
C SER A 656 -8.55 -4.05 -17.75
N LEU A 657 -8.39 -3.48 -16.56
CA LEU A 657 -8.22 -2.04 -16.38
C LEU A 657 -6.92 -1.59 -17.05
N GLN A 658 -6.99 -0.58 -17.92
CA GLN A 658 -5.86 -0.12 -18.71
C GLN A 658 -5.64 1.40 -18.66
N SER A 659 -6.61 2.16 -18.15
CA SER A 659 -6.44 3.60 -17.93
C SER A 659 -7.43 4.12 -16.90
N ILE A 660 -7.00 5.16 -16.20
CA ILE A 660 -7.78 5.90 -15.21
C ILE A 660 -7.63 7.39 -15.49
N ARG A 661 -8.74 8.14 -15.36
CA ARG A 661 -8.75 9.61 -15.39
C ARG A 661 -9.69 10.14 -14.33
N ARG A 662 -9.19 10.96 -13.43
CA ARG A 662 -10.05 11.74 -12.55
C ARG A 662 -10.39 13.08 -13.21
N VAL A 663 -11.67 13.44 -13.22
CA VAL A 663 -12.17 14.69 -13.84
C VAL A 663 -13.15 15.39 -12.91
N LYS A 664 -12.92 16.67 -12.69
CA LYS A 664 -13.85 17.52 -11.96
C LYS A 664 -14.88 18.06 -12.92
N LEU A 665 -16.14 17.91 -12.58
CA LEU A 665 -17.28 18.35 -13.37
C LEU A 665 -18.25 19.14 -12.47
N ALA A 666 -18.37 20.42 -12.73
CA ALA A 666 -19.44 21.22 -12.11
C ALA A 666 -20.83 20.71 -12.54
N ALA A 667 -21.87 21.09 -11.79
CA ALA A 667 -23.25 20.77 -12.14
C ALA A 667 -23.57 21.24 -13.59
N GLY A 668 -24.01 20.32 -14.42
CA GLY A 668 -24.31 20.58 -15.86
C GLY A 668 -23.11 20.63 -16.79
N GLU A 669 -21.88 20.47 -16.29
CA GLU A 669 -20.64 20.54 -17.08
C GLU A 669 -20.43 19.28 -17.90
N SER A 670 -19.81 19.44 -19.08
CA SER A 670 -19.35 18.34 -19.94
C SER A 670 -17.89 18.51 -20.29
N GLN A 671 -17.14 17.42 -20.25
CA GLN A 671 -15.76 17.38 -20.70
C GLN A 671 -15.54 16.25 -21.69
N ARG A 672 -14.73 16.49 -22.72
CA ARG A 672 -14.30 15.45 -23.67
C ARG A 672 -12.94 14.89 -23.22
N LEU A 673 -12.88 13.57 -23.08
CA LEU A 673 -11.66 12.83 -22.72
C LEU A 673 -11.19 12.02 -23.92
N SER A 674 -9.85 11.90 -24.06
CA SER A 674 -9.20 11.06 -25.04
C SER A 674 -8.26 10.08 -24.36
N PHE A 675 -8.25 8.85 -24.86
CA PHE A 675 -7.41 7.75 -24.38
C PHE A 675 -6.65 7.17 -25.58
N THR A 676 -5.32 7.12 -25.48
CA THR A 676 -4.51 6.41 -26.47
C THR A 676 -4.50 4.93 -26.11
N ILE A 677 -5.03 4.10 -26.98
CA ILE A 677 -4.94 2.65 -26.90
C ILE A 677 -3.63 2.25 -27.57
N ASN A 678 -2.63 1.98 -26.80
CA ASN A 678 -1.32 1.54 -27.28
C ASN A 678 -1.25 0.00 -27.40
N PRO A 679 -0.27 -0.57 -28.09
CA PRO A 679 -0.16 -2.02 -28.26
C PRO A 679 -0.07 -2.80 -26.96
N GLU A 680 0.57 -2.24 -25.94
CA GLU A 680 0.75 -2.87 -24.63
C GLU A 680 -0.56 -3.14 -23.92
N MET A 681 -1.57 -2.27 -24.11
CA MET A 681 -2.93 -2.44 -23.53
C MET A 681 -3.71 -3.61 -24.15
N LEU A 682 -3.26 -4.11 -25.30
CA LEU A 682 -3.90 -5.18 -26.07
C LEU A 682 -3.14 -6.52 -25.96
N GLN A 683 -2.10 -6.56 -25.16
CA GLN A 683 -1.29 -7.75 -24.97
C GLN A 683 -1.94 -8.70 -23.95
N VAL A 684 -1.64 -9.98 -24.11
CA VAL A 684 -2.03 -11.04 -23.20
C VAL A 684 -0.79 -11.85 -22.78
N VAL A 685 -0.85 -12.49 -21.62
CA VAL A 685 0.21 -13.37 -21.14
C VAL A 685 -0.18 -14.82 -21.41
N ASN A 686 0.69 -15.56 -22.11
CA ASN A 686 0.46 -16.97 -22.44
C ASN A 686 0.88 -17.91 -21.29
N GLU A 687 0.64 -19.21 -21.43
CA GLU A 687 0.94 -20.22 -20.41
C GLU A 687 2.46 -20.35 -20.08
N LYS A 688 3.33 -19.79 -20.91
CA LYS A 688 4.79 -19.74 -20.67
C LYS A 688 5.21 -18.49 -19.90
N GLY A 689 4.29 -17.55 -19.63
CA GLY A 689 4.61 -16.24 -19.04
C GLY A 689 5.08 -15.21 -20.07
N GLU A 690 4.99 -15.49 -21.37
CA GLU A 690 5.38 -14.56 -22.41
C GLU A 690 4.24 -13.58 -22.73
N THR A 691 4.56 -12.30 -22.82
CA THR A 691 3.60 -11.27 -23.23
C THR A 691 3.53 -11.21 -24.76
N ILE A 692 2.33 -11.41 -25.30
CA ILE A 692 2.11 -11.47 -26.76
C ILE A 692 0.97 -10.55 -27.17
N LEU A 693 1.07 -9.96 -28.38
CA LEU A 693 0.02 -9.22 -29.03
C LEU A 693 -0.58 -10.07 -30.15
N GLU A 694 -1.82 -10.48 -29.98
CA GLU A 694 -2.53 -11.31 -30.95
C GLU A 694 -3.34 -10.46 -31.94
N LYS A 695 -3.62 -11.02 -33.10
CA LYS A 695 -4.61 -10.50 -34.05
C LYS A 695 -5.99 -10.91 -33.56
N GLY A 696 -6.95 -10.03 -33.67
CA GLY A 696 -8.30 -10.35 -33.21
C GLY A 696 -9.15 -9.11 -33.00
N ASP A 697 -10.32 -9.31 -32.46
CA ASP A 697 -11.27 -8.29 -32.10
C ASP A 697 -11.17 -7.98 -30.60
N PHE A 698 -11.04 -6.71 -30.28
CA PHE A 698 -11.00 -6.16 -28.93
C PHE A 698 -12.19 -5.28 -28.67
N LYS A 699 -12.69 -5.26 -27.44
CA LYS A 699 -13.72 -4.36 -27.00
C LYS A 699 -13.18 -3.42 -25.93
N ILE A 700 -13.23 -2.12 -26.21
CA ILE A 700 -12.78 -1.06 -25.32
C ILE A 700 -14.02 -0.51 -24.62
N HIS A 701 -14.02 -0.54 -23.30
CA HIS A 701 -15.11 -0.02 -22.45
C HIS A 701 -14.65 1.23 -21.71
N VAL A 702 -15.52 2.24 -21.62
CA VAL A 702 -15.26 3.45 -20.82
C VAL A 702 -16.45 3.73 -19.93
N GLY A 703 -16.22 3.92 -18.65
CA GLY A 703 -17.28 4.18 -17.67
C GLY A 703 -16.74 4.54 -16.29
N GLY A 704 -17.62 4.74 -15.32
CA GLY A 704 -17.26 5.07 -13.92
C GLY A 704 -17.17 3.85 -13.01
N SER A 705 -17.30 2.64 -13.55
CA SER A 705 -17.22 1.36 -12.84
C SER A 705 -16.98 0.21 -13.81
N LEU A 706 -16.73 -1.00 -13.28
CA LEU A 706 -16.66 -2.21 -14.10
C LEU A 706 -17.91 -2.37 -14.97
N PRO A 707 -17.80 -2.62 -16.30
CA PRO A 707 -18.92 -2.60 -17.23
C PRO A 707 -19.78 -3.88 -17.18
N THR A 708 -20.36 -4.17 -16.02
CA THR A 708 -21.21 -5.34 -15.77
C THR A 708 -22.67 -4.96 -15.49
N SER A 709 -23.61 -5.93 -15.64
CA SER A 709 -25.02 -5.77 -15.25
C SER A 709 -25.13 -5.38 -13.77
N ARG A 710 -24.31 -5.99 -12.92
CA ARG A 710 -24.34 -5.72 -11.48
C ARG A 710 -24.04 -4.27 -11.13
N SER A 711 -23.06 -3.65 -11.80
CA SER A 711 -22.79 -2.19 -11.63
C SER A 711 -24.03 -1.35 -11.93
N LEU A 712 -24.75 -1.67 -13.02
CA LEU A 712 -25.97 -0.95 -13.43
C LEU A 712 -27.12 -1.15 -12.43
N GLU A 713 -27.34 -2.38 -11.95
CA GLU A 713 -28.37 -2.69 -10.93
C GLU A 713 -28.14 -1.89 -9.63
N LEU A 714 -26.87 -1.65 -9.28
CA LEU A 714 -26.46 -0.86 -8.11
C LEU A 714 -26.55 0.65 -8.36
N GLY A 715 -26.89 1.10 -9.57
CA GLY A 715 -27.07 2.51 -9.89
C GLY A 715 -25.86 3.21 -10.52
N ALA A 716 -24.83 2.48 -10.94
CA ALA A 716 -23.70 3.06 -11.66
C ALA A 716 -24.13 3.64 -13.01
N SER A 717 -23.40 4.64 -13.49
CA SER A 717 -23.57 5.22 -14.81
C SER A 717 -23.37 4.17 -15.92
N VAL A 718 -24.17 4.27 -16.98
CA VAL A 718 -24.09 3.33 -18.11
C VAL A 718 -22.75 3.49 -18.83
N PRO A 719 -21.91 2.44 -18.87
CA PRO A 719 -20.65 2.48 -19.59
C PRO A 719 -20.89 2.46 -21.10
N VAL A 720 -19.94 2.98 -21.85
CA VAL A 720 -19.96 2.96 -23.32
C VAL A 720 -18.84 2.09 -23.84
N SER A 721 -18.97 1.56 -25.06
CA SER A 721 -17.92 0.72 -25.63
C SER A 721 -17.76 0.92 -27.15
N VAL A 722 -16.57 0.61 -27.65
CA VAL A 722 -16.22 0.62 -29.07
C VAL A 722 -15.36 -0.62 -29.39
N ASN A 723 -15.54 -1.15 -30.59
CA ASN A 723 -14.73 -2.28 -31.07
C ASN A 723 -13.47 -1.78 -31.78
N LEU A 724 -12.37 -2.48 -31.56
CA LEU A 724 -11.07 -2.27 -32.19
C LEU A 724 -10.57 -3.62 -32.73
N LYS A 725 -10.10 -3.65 -33.98
CA LYS A 725 -9.55 -4.87 -34.60
C LYS A 725 -8.07 -4.71 -34.88
N VAL A 726 -7.27 -5.68 -34.44
CA VAL A 726 -5.84 -5.81 -34.77
C VAL A 726 -5.67 -6.83 -35.92
N LYS A 727 -4.96 -6.44 -37.00
CA LYS A 727 -4.71 -7.27 -38.21
C LYS A 727 -3.29 -7.75 -38.31
#